data_8c8fc15ad05c011de4d755413837d7a3
#
_entry.id   8c8fc15ad05c011de4d755413837d7a3
#
_cell.length_a   1.000
_cell.length_b   1.000
_cell.length_c   1.000
_cell.angle_alpha   90.00
_cell.angle_beta   90.00
_cell.angle_gamma   90.00
#
_symmetry.space_group_name_H-M   'P 1'
#
loop_
_entity.id
_entity.type
_entity.pdbx_description
1 polymer ?
#
loop_
_entity_poly.entity_id
_entity_poly.type
_entity_poly.pdbx_seq_one_letter_code
_entity_poly.pdbx_strand_id
1 'polypeptide(L)'
;MRASTTMTHHKNHKFLILIKVLYFITFIHSTCSANSNAAADILLGVKQNHFQDPLNNLDDWRNSTKPCNWTGITCGAGRNDVVAINLASLNIYGPFPSDFCRIPTLRNLNLGDNFLGGQINPDSISTCSRLVSLNLSSNLFVGDLPDFRVPFLNLTILDLSFNNFSGEIPVSFVNLNRLQFLSIAQNLLNGSIPEFLSNLTDLTQLLLAGNPYRPSQLPRNIGRLTKLEELWASYANLIGDIPDSIGNLVSIRNFDVAHNNLEGKIPDSIGDMINVVQIELFQNKFSGELPDTFANLTSLLRLDASENNLTGKIPQSLAALALESLHLNDNFLEGEIPEILASNPVLYDLKLFNNSLNGSLPQDLGLNSGLEEFDVSSNNLEGPLPPNLCGKKNLWSLIIFGNRFTGRIPDSYGKCDSLSYVRIQNNELSGAVPNGLWGLSGLELIELTNNRLEGSVPESIAALTALEQLLISGNKFSGNLPVGICNLTELRKFFSAGNKFSGELPWCINRLSSLQELHMQGNNLSGKIPKNITGLGELVQLDLSKNQFSGTIPVELGSLPRLTYLNISNNMLSGEIPEDLTKLKLTVFDVSNNWLQGRVPTGFDTNSSLPGLLGNAELCSFNLTPLHPCSGPKRVHQKSYLLVGILSAVAVIPIALLVLLLLKTRKLINFFRKRSQTWKVTAFQKVPLDEEDVLASLRAENLIGSGGSGCVYKVVLKSGQTVAAKKLWEAKGSEPEGAFRAEVETMGGIRHLNIVKLLFTCISEDYRILVYEYMENGSLGDVLHDLEGGGVLVDWPKRFAIAMGTAQGLAYLHHDCVPAIMHRDLKSNNILLDEELTPKVADFGLAKMLKRDVNESDQVMSRVAGSYGYIAPEYAYTMKVTEKSDVYSYGIVLLELLTGKRPNDSSFGENMNIVKWTTGRERHSRRSRLRRCRVLQAGVAAPVSAEPPATLNAAQRAGVAVAVPKATAEPLPVRCRHRGAPAVSSCRRASRSERSWNPVAVPDSLLPSRRTRL
;
A
#
# COMPACT_ATOMS: atom_id res chain seq x y z
N MET A 1 -65.20 -79.23 -50.43
CA MET A 1 -63.78 -78.91 -50.48
C MET A 1 -63.64 -77.42 -50.58
N ARG A 2 -63.58 -76.70 -49.51
CA ARG A 2 -63.08 -75.30 -49.32
C ARG A 2 -63.33 -74.92 -47.84
N ALA A 3 -62.37 -75.28 -47.00
CA ALA A 3 -62.25 -74.71 -45.64
C ALA A 3 -61.01 -75.27 -44.98
N SER A 4 -59.81 -74.83 -45.32
CA SER A 4 -58.61 -75.12 -44.53
C SER A 4 -57.39 -74.29 -45.00
N THR A 5 -57.54 -72.97 -45.21
CA THR A 5 -56.34 -72.12 -45.55
C THR A 5 -56.30 -70.71 -44.91
N THR A 6 -57.20 -70.42 -43.96
CA THR A 6 -57.33 -69.10 -43.36
C THR A 6 -56.81 -69.03 -41.89
N MET A 7 -56.39 -70.16 -41.27
CA MET A 7 -56.00 -70.11 -39.82
C MET A 7 -54.49 -70.07 -39.58
N THR A 8 -53.64 -70.28 -40.59
CA THR A 8 -52.20 -70.27 -40.49
C THR A 8 -51.58 -68.86 -40.71
N HIS A 9 -52.27 -67.97 -41.37
CA HIS A 9 -51.74 -66.62 -41.63
C HIS A 9 -51.87 -65.64 -40.41
N HIS A 10 -52.80 -65.87 -39.54
CA HIS A 10 -53.02 -64.97 -38.38
C HIS A 10 -52.10 -65.24 -37.21
N LYS A 11 -51.56 -66.46 -37.06
CA LYS A 11 -50.54 -66.75 -36.01
C LYS A 11 -49.18 -66.27 -36.35
N ASN A 12 -48.74 -66.28 -37.60
CA ASN A 12 -47.46 -65.78 -38.04
C ASN A 12 -47.39 -64.23 -38.01
N HIS A 13 -48.51 -63.52 -38.19
CA HIS A 13 -48.46 -62.04 -38.10
C HIS A 13 -48.36 -61.56 -36.65
N LYS A 14 -48.95 -62.23 -35.67
CA LYS A 14 -48.78 -61.88 -34.25
C LYS A 14 -47.41 -62.26 -33.74
N PHE A 15 -46.80 -63.32 -34.22
CA PHE A 15 -45.41 -63.72 -33.86
C PHE A 15 -44.39 -62.75 -34.47
N LEU A 16 -44.60 -62.27 -35.70
CA LEU A 16 -43.74 -61.28 -36.35
C LEU A 16 -43.86 -59.89 -35.67
N ILE A 17 -45.05 -59.49 -35.21
CA ILE A 17 -45.26 -58.29 -34.46
C ILE A 17 -44.59 -58.39 -33.06
N LEU A 18 -44.69 -59.51 -32.38
CA LEU A 18 -44.02 -59.74 -31.11
C LEU A 18 -42.49 -59.71 -31.22
N ILE A 19 -41.94 -60.27 -32.30
CA ILE A 19 -40.48 -60.19 -32.58
C ILE A 19 -40.07 -58.77 -32.94
N LYS A 20 -40.86 -58.03 -33.71
CA LYS A 20 -40.56 -56.60 -33.96
C LYS A 20 -40.69 -55.74 -32.73
N VAL A 21 -41.64 -56.02 -31.83
CA VAL A 21 -41.80 -55.30 -30.56
C VAL A 21 -40.65 -55.69 -29.60
N LEU A 22 -40.26 -56.94 -29.54
CA LEU A 22 -39.05 -57.36 -28.77
C LEU A 22 -37.79 -56.75 -29.33
N TYR A 23 -37.63 -56.74 -30.66
CA TYR A 23 -36.48 -56.10 -31.31
C TYR A 23 -36.46 -54.59 -31.09
N PHE A 24 -37.65 -53.94 -31.03
CA PHE A 24 -37.78 -52.49 -30.72
C PHE A 24 -37.50 -52.20 -29.25
N ILE A 25 -37.93 -53.09 -28.31
CA ILE A 25 -37.63 -53.02 -26.89
C ILE A 25 -36.17 -53.30 -26.60
N THR A 26 -35.55 -54.28 -27.28
CA THR A 26 -34.11 -54.53 -27.13
C THR A 26 -33.27 -53.42 -27.79
N PHE A 27 -33.75 -52.80 -28.88
CA PHE A 27 -33.08 -51.68 -29.50
C PHE A 27 -33.18 -50.41 -28.62
N ILE A 28 -34.35 -50.17 -27.98
CA ILE A 28 -34.50 -49.07 -26.99
C ILE A 28 -33.65 -49.35 -25.73
N HIS A 29 -33.56 -50.61 -25.24
CA HIS A 29 -32.70 -50.95 -24.10
C HIS A 29 -31.23 -50.82 -24.45
N SER A 30 -30.82 -51.19 -25.68
CA SER A 30 -29.46 -51.07 -26.15
C SER A 30 -29.03 -49.61 -26.38
N THR A 31 -29.96 -48.78 -26.85
CA THR A 31 -29.68 -47.31 -27.02
C THR A 31 -29.68 -46.55 -25.68
N CYS A 32 -30.46 -46.94 -24.66
CA CYS A 32 -30.38 -46.37 -23.34
C CYS A 32 -29.12 -46.81 -22.55
N SER A 33 -28.61 -48.01 -22.76
CA SER A 33 -27.39 -48.47 -22.13
C SER A 33 -26.12 -47.96 -22.82
N ALA A 34 -26.21 -47.68 -24.14
CA ALA A 34 -25.09 -47.09 -24.88
C ALA A 34 -24.80 -45.63 -24.51
N ASN A 35 -25.84 -44.85 -24.11
CA ASN A 35 -25.64 -43.44 -23.78
C ASN A 35 -24.91 -43.20 -22.46
N SER A 36 -25.06 -44.05 -21.43
CA SER A 36 -24.34 -43.94 -20.17
C SER A 36 -22.85 -44.25 -20.27
N ASN A 37 -22.47 -45.18 -21.14
CA ASN A 37 -21.06 -45.51 -21.38
C ASN A 37 -20.36 -44.40 -22.18
N ALA A 38 -21.05 -43.82 -23.16
CA ALA A 38 -20.49 -42.74 -23.97
C ALA A 38 -20.12 -41.48 -23.18
N ALA A 39 -20.93 -41.10 -22.17
CA ALA A 39 -20.60 -39.98 -21.29
C ALA A 39 -19.38 -40.31 -20.37
N ALA A 40 -19.31 -41.52 -19.82
CA ALA A 40 -18.15 -41.98 -19.05
C ALA A 40 -16.85 -41.92 -19.87
N ASP A 41 -16.88 -42.41 -21.11
CA ASP A 41 -15.72 -42.43 -22.00
C ASP A 41 -15.25 -41.03 -22.34
N ILE A 42 -16.16 -40.07 -22.55
CA ILE A 42 -15.83 -38.66 -22.79
C ILE A 42 -15.16 -38.05 -21.53
N LEU A 43 -15.75 -38.22 -20.35
CA LEU A 43 -15.22 -37.69 -19.11
C LEU A 43 -13.81 -38.20 -18.79
N LEU A 44 -13.62 -39.52 -18.93
CA LEU A 44 -12.32 -40.17 -18.72
C LEU A 44 -11.29 -39.74 -19.78
N GLY A 45 -11.73 -39.58 -21.03
CA GLY A 45 -10.90 -39.06 -22.11
C GLY A 45 -10.39 -37.64 -21.81
N VAL A 46 -11.25 -36.75 -21.30
CA VAL A 46 -10.84 -35.39 -20.88
C VAL A 46 -9.88 -35.45 -19.70
N LYS A 47 -10.18 -36.25 -18.66
CA LYS A 47 -9.26 -36.41 -17.52
C LYS A 47 -7.87 -36.83 -17.97
N GLN A 48 -7.78 -37.78 -18.89
CA GLN A 48 -6.50 -38.36 -19.32
C GLN A 48 -5.72 -37.49 -20.31
N ASN A 49 -6.42 -36.81 -21.23
CA ASN A 49 -5.78 -36.12 -22.35
C ASN A 49 -5.69 -34.60 -22.22
N HIS A 50 -6.53 -33.99 -21.38
CA HIS A 50 -6.65 -32.53 -21.26
C HIS A 50 -6.23 -32.01 -19.89
N PHE A 51 -6.39 -32.78 -18.81
CA PHE A 51 -6.19 -32.30 -17.46
C PHE A 51 -4.90 -32.81 -16.83
N GLN A 52 -4.25 -31.91 -16.09
CA GLN A 52 -3.27 -32.26 -15.08
C GLN A 52 -3.92 -31.96 -13.72
N ASP A 53 -4.11 -32.95 -12.90
CA ASP A 53 -4.73 -32.90 -11.58
C ASP A 53 -3.69 -33.25 -10.49
N PRO A 54 -2.86 -32.31 -10.07
CA PRO A 54 -1.77 -32.57 -9.13
C PRO A 54 -2.22 -32.95 -7.72
N LEU A 55 -3.46 -32.62 -7.37
CA LEU A 55 -4.04 -32.93 -6.06
C LEU A 55 -4.88 -34.22 -6.07
N ASN A 56 -5.01 -34.86 -7.24
CA ASN A 56 -5.80 -36.07 -7.44
C ASN A 56 -7.29 -35.92 -7.06
N ASN A 57 -7.85 -34.73 -7.24
CA ASN A 57 -9.27 -34.44 -6.94
C ASN A 57 -10.25 -35.25 -7.80
N LEU A 58 -9.81 -35.73 -8.98
CA LEU A 58 -10.62 -36.53 -9.88
C LEU A 58 -10.31 -38.05 -9.80
N ASP A 59 -9.71 -38.54 -8.71
CA ASP A 59 -9.32 -39.95 -8.57
C ASP A 59 -10.50 -40.92 -8.55
N ASP A 60 -11.69 -40.46 -8.20
CA ASP A 60 -12.95 -41.19 -8.23
C ASP A 60 -13.50 -41.39 -9.65
N TRP A 61 -12.99 -40.66 -10.66
CA TRP A 61 -13.32 -40.85 -12.07
C TRP A 61 -12.64 -42.12 -12.58
N ARG A 62 -13.32 -43.23 -12.50
CA ARG A 62 -12.81 -44.58 -12.88
C ARG A 62 -13.88 -45.40 -13.58
N ASN A 63 -13.46 -46.28 -14.51
CA ASN A 63 -14.36 -47.17 -15.24
C ASN A 63 -15.19 -48.10 -14.33
N SER A 64 -14.78 -48.31 -13.09
CA SER A 64 -15.46 -49.19 -12.12
C SER A 64 -16.66 -48.54 -11.43
N THR A 65 -16.85 -47.21 -11.58
CA THR A 65 -17.91 -46.44 -10.93
C THR A 65 -18.78 -45.70 -11.96
N LYS A 66 -20.03 -45.39 -11.60
CA LYS A 66 -20.93 -44.63 -12.50
C LYS A 66 -20.58 -43.15 -12.48
N PRO A 67 -20.62 -42.48 -13.65
CA PRO A 67 -20.30 -41.04 -13.72
C PRO A 67 -21.08 -40.16 -12.74
N CYS A 68 -22.34 -40.50 -12.44
CA CYS A 68 -23.17 -39.72 -11.52
C CYS A 68 -22.70 -39.73 -10.04
N ASN A 69 -21.71 -40.56 -9.73
CA ASN A 69 -21.10 -40.59 -8.39
C ASN A 69 -19.70 -39.95 -8.39
N TRP A 70 -19.25 -39.41 -9.51
CA TRP A 70 -17.93 -38.76 -9.64
C TRP A 70 -17.94 -37.35 -9.15
N THR A 71 -16.81 -36.92 -8.62
CA THR A 71 -16.60 -35.54 -8.19
C THR A 71 -17.00 -34.56 -9.29
N GLY A 72 -17.83 -33.59 -8.93
CA GLY A 72 -18.27 -32.53 -9.83
C GLY A 72 -19.33 -32.93 -10.86
N ILE A 73 -19.79 -34.19 -10.90
CA ILE A 73 -20.78 -34.64 -11.88
C ILE A 73 -22.19 -34.67 -11.29
N THR A 74 -23.13 -34.02 -11.97
CA THR A 74 -24.55 -34.04 -11.61
C THR A 74 -25.37 -34.67 -12.73
N CYS A 75 -26.26 -35.60 -12.38
CA CYS A 75 -27.16 -36.27 -13.32
C CYS A 75 -28.60 -35.84 -13.17
N GLY A 76 -29.37 -35.93 -14.25
CA GLY A 76 -30.81 -35.62 -14.27
C GLY A 76 -31.64 -36.62 -13.46
N ALA A 77 -32.77 -36.17 -12.90
CA ALA A 77 -33.66 -36.96 -12.08
C ALA A 77 -34.25 -38.16 -12.86
N GLY A 78 -33.99 -39.39 -12.36
CA GLY A 78 -34.54 -40.64 -12.90
C GLY A 78 -33.80 -41.16 -14.15
N ARG A 79 -32.72 -40.54 -14.62
CA ARG A 79 -31.86 -40.98 -15.72
C ARG A 79 -30.40 -40.80 -15.32
N ASN A 80 -29.53 -41.73 -15.72
CA ASN A 80 -28.06 -41.58 -15.51
C ASN A 80 -27.41 -40.62 -16.53
N ASP A 81 -28.13 -39.59 -16.94
CA ASP A 81 -27.68 -38.61 -17.94
C ASP A 81 -26.97 -37.44 -17.27
N VAL A 82 -25.73 -37.19 -17.59
CA VAL A 82 -24.92 -36.06 -17.06
C VAL A 82 -25.53 -34.77 -17.58
N VAL A 83 -25.97 -33.89 -16.66
CA VAL A 83 -26.57 -32.58 -16.97
C VAL A 83 -25.73 -31.41 -16.51
N ALA A 84 -24.83 -31.61 -15.53
CA ALA A 84 -23.90 -30.58 -15.09
C ALA A 84 -22.54 -31.18 -14.75
N ILE A 85 -21.50 -30.40 -15.04
CA ILE A 85 -20.11 -30.63 -14.64
C ILE A 85 -19.68 -29.39 -13.89
N ASN A 86 -19.29 -29.57 -12.61
CA ASN A 86 -18.77 -28.53 -11.76
C ASN A 86 -17.39 -28.95 -11.20
N LEU A 87 -16.33 -28.46 -11.79
CA LEU A 87 -14.95 -28.70 -11.40
C LEU A 87 -14.28 -27.42 -10.85
N ALA A 88 -15.07 -26.51 -10.30
CA ALA A 88 -14.55 -25.27 -9.76
C ALA A 88 -13.62 -25.51 -8.56
N SER A 89 -12.57 -24.71 -8.41
CA SER A 89 -11.62 -24.70 -7.27
C SER A 89 -10.90 -26.03 -7.03
N LEU A 90 -10.61 -26.78 -8.09
CA LEU A 90 -9.92 -28.08 -8.01
C LEU A 90 -8.43 -28.01 -8.38
N ASN A 91 -7.87 -26.83 -8.64
CA ASN A 91 -6.48 -26.63 -9.06
C ASN A 91 -6.08 -27.48 -10.28
N ILE A 92 -6.96 -27.57 -11.25
CA ILE A 92 -6.76 -28.33 -12.50
C ILE A 92 -6.05 -27.46 -13.53
N TYR A 93 -5.05 -28.03 -14.20
CA TYR A 93 -4.33 -27.40 -15.32
C TYR A 93 -4.74 -28.05 -16.64
N GLY A 94 -4.69 -27.27 -17.73
CA GLY A 94 -4.94 -27.81 -19.07
C GLY A 94 -5.60 -26.80 -19.99
N PRO A 95 -5.90 -27.18 -21.25
CA PRO A 95 -6.68 -26.35 -22.17
C PRO A 95 -8.18 -26.45 -21.90
N PHE A 96 -8.98 -25.62 -22.60
CA PHE A 96 -10.43 -25.72 -22.58
C PHE A 96 -10.90 -27.12 -23.08
N PRO A 97 -11.65 -27.89 -22.24
CA PRO A 97 -12.02 -29.26 -22.55
C PRO A 97 -13.31 -29.34 -23.38
N SER A 98 -13.28 -28.93 -24.63
CA SER A 98 -14.45 -28.90 -25.52
C SER A 98 -15.17 -30.25 -25.69
N ASP A 99 -14.46 -31.36 -25.43
CA ASP A 99 -15.05 -32.69 -25.54
C ASP A 99 -16.19 -32.91 -24.54
N PHE A 100 -16.23 -32.20 -23.40
CA PHE A 100 -17.41 -32.23 -22.49
C PHE A 100 -18.70 -31.85 -23.24
N CYS A 101 -18.62 -30.96 -24.20
CA CYS A 101 -19.78 -30.49 -24.95
C CYS A 101 -20.35 -31.53 -25.94
N ARG A 102 -19.62 -32.66 -26.15
CA ARG A 102 -20.14 -33.82 -26.90
C ARG A 102 -21.16 -34.63 -26.09
N ILE A 103 -21.28 -34.37 -24.77
CA ILE A 103 -22.34 -34.98 -23.93
C ILE A 103 -23.66 -34.28 -24.26
N PRO A 104 -24.67 -34.95 -24.88
CA PRO A 104 -25.85 -34.31 -25.44
C PRO A 104 -26.76 -33.68 -24.39
N THR A 105 -26.70 -34.21 -23.15
CA THR A 105 -27.54 -33.80 -22.02
C THR A 105 -26.92 -32.69 -21.17
N LEU A 106 -25.64 -32.34 -21.39
CA LEU A 106 -24.93 -31.30 -20.65
C LEU A 106 -25.60 -29.92 -20.84
N ARG A 107 -25.86 -29.23 -19.74
CA ARG A 107 -26.45 -27.89 -19.69
C ARG A 107 -25.61 -26.91 -18.93
N ASN A 108 -24.94 -27.35 -17.88
CA ASN A 108 -24.15 -26.49 -17.00
C ASN A 108 -22.69 -26.99 -16.99
N LEU A 109 -21.77 -26.08 -17.30
CA LEU A 109 -20.33 -26.35 -17.26
C LEU A 109 -19.68 -25.25 -16.43
N ASN A 110 -19.16 -25.60 -15.26
CA ASN A 110 -18.43 -24.75 -14.37
C ASN A 110 -17.00 -25.27 -14.19
N LEU A 111 -16.03 -24.51 -14.69
CA LEU A 111 -14.60 -24.75 -14.61
C LEU A 111 -13.87 -23.61 -13.90
N GLY A 112 -14.59 -22.74 -13.19
CA GLY A 112 -14.06 -21.55 -12.54
C GLY A 112 -13.00 -21.88 -11.49
N ASP A 113 -12.14 -20.91 -11.20
CA ASP A 113 -11.11 -20.98 -10.15
C ASP A 113 -10.20 -22.22 -10.30
N ASN A 114 -9.52 -22.26 -11.46
CA ASN A 114 -8.56 -23.30 -11.82
C ASN A 114 -7.34 -22.67 -12.54
N PHE A 115 -6.45 -23.50 -13.06
CA PHE A 115 -5.29 -23.09 -13.86
C PHE A 115 -5.41 -23.51 -15.32
N LEU A 116 -6.63 -23.52 -15.83
CA LEU A 116 -6.90 -23.80 -17.24
C LEU A 116 -6.42 -22.65 -18.11
N GLY A 117 -5.85 -22.91 -19.26
CA GLY A 117 -5.25 -21.84 -20.07
C GLY A 117 -5.19 -22.13 -21.56
N GLY A 118 -4.51 -21.23 -22.28
CA GLY A 118 -4.43 -21.25 -23.74
C GLY A 118 -5.60 -20.52 -24.38
N GLN A 119 -5.62 -20.49 -25.70
CA GLN A 119 -6.69 -19.88 -26.49
C GLN A 119 -7.89 -20.81 -26.62
N ILE A 120 -9.10 -20.26 -26.58
CA ILE A 120 -10.32 -21.02 -26.83
C ILE A 120 -10.62 -20.95 -28.34
N ASN A 121 -10.54 -22.08 -29.02
CA ASN A 121 -10.83 -22.16 -30.45
C ASN A 121 -12.34 -21.93 -30.70
N PRO A 122 -12.76 -21.01 -31.60
CA PRO A 122 -14.16 -20.75 -31.92
C PRO A 122 -14.95 -21.99 -32.38
N ASP A 123 -14.32 -22.90 -33.09
CA ASP A 123 -14.97 -24.14 -33.54
C ASP A 123 -15.21 -25.10 -32.35
N SER A 124 -14.28 -25.14 -31.42
CA SER A 124 -14.40 -25.93 -30.20
C SER A 124 -15.54 -25.45 -29.31
N ILE A 125 -15.62 -24.14 -29.04
CA ILE A 125 -16.71 -23.58 -28.21
C ILE A 125 -18.07 -23.73 -28.88
N SER A 126 -18.14 -23.70 -30.21
CA SER A 126 -19.38 -23.88 -30.98
C SER A 126 -20.06 -25.22 -30.73
N THR A 127 -19.30 -26.25 -30.34
CA THR A 127 -19.87 -27.55 -29.95
C THR A 127 -20.71 -27.47 -28.67
N CYS A 128 -20.48 -26.44 -27.84
CA CYS A 128 -21.13 -26.22 -26.54
C CYS A 128 -22.51 -25.51 -26.67
N SER A 129 -23.08 -25.34 -27.84
CA SER A 129 -24.30 -24.53 -28.09
C SER A 129 -25.56 -24.95 -27.31
N ARG A 130 -25.53 -26.10 -26.62
CA ARG A 130 -26.65 -26.58 -25.77
C ARG A 130 -26.56 -26.10 -24.31
N LEU A 131 -25.46 -25.46 -23.92
CA LEU A 131 -25.27 -24.97 -22.56
C LEU A 131 -26.31 -23.91 -22.20
N VAL A 132 -26.67 -23.91 -20.92
CA VAL A 132 -27.45 -22.91 -20.23
C VAL A 132 -26.53 -22.02 -19.39
N SER A 133 -25.49 -22.62 -18.82
CA SER A 133 -24.49 -21.92 -18.02
C SER A 133 -23.08 -22.38 -18.43
N LEU A 134 -22.21 -21.39 -18.65
CA LEU A 134 -20.79 -21.58 -18.87
C LEU A 134 -20.02 -20.62 -17.96
N ASN A 135 -19.26 -21.19 -17.02
CA ASN A 135 -18.34 -20.46 -16.16
C ASN A 135 -16.91 -20.93 -16.37
N LEU A 136 -16.04 -20.01 -16.79
CA LEU A 136 -14.61 -20.18 -16.99
C LEU A 136 -13.81 -19.13 -16.16
N SER A 137 -14.45 -18.48 -15.20
CA SER A 137 -13.82 -17.39 -14.43
C SER A 137 -12.59 -17.85 -13.64
N SER A 138 -11.73 -16.91 -13.30
CA SER A 138 -10.52 -17.17 -12.49
C SER A 138 -9.67 -18.31 -13.05
N ASN A 139 -9.21 -18.13 -14.29
CA ASN A 139 -8.37 -19.07 -15.01
C ASN A 139 -7.22 -18.35 -15.76
N LEU A 140 -6.48 -19.05 -16.60
CA LEU A 140 -5.34 -18.52 -17.35
C LEU A 140 -5.60 -18.47 -18.86
N PHE A 141 -6.85 -18.36 -19.28
CA PHE A 141 -7.19 -18.27 -20.70
C PHE A 141 -6.65 -16.98 -21.32
N VAL A 142 -6.18 -17.05 -22.56
CA VAL A 142 -5.53 -15.97 -23.31
C VAL A 142 -6.12 -15.82 -24.70
N GLY A 143 -5.78 -14.73 -25.40
CA GLY A 143 -6.23 -14.42 -26.75
C GLY A 143 -7.60 -13.75 -26.74
N ASP A 144 -8.30 -13.81 -27.87
CA ASP A 144 -9.62 -13.15 -28.00
C ASP A 144 -10.70 -13.90 -27.20
N LEU A 145 -11.76 -13.15 -26.80
CA LEU A 145 -12.95 -13.76 -26.24
C LEU A 145 -13.55 -14.81 -27.19
N PRO A 146 -14.17 -15.86 -26.66
CA PRO A 146 -14.80 -16.90 -27.49
C PRO A 146 -15.80 -16.32 -28.50
N ASP A 147 -15.62 -16.61 -29.78
CA ASP A 147 -16.54 -16.19 -30.83
C ASP A 147 -17.63 -17.24 -31.03
N PHE A 148 -18.87 -16.92 -30.66
CA PHE A 148 -20.03 -17.79 -30.71
C PHE A 148 -20.61 -17.83 -32.15
N ARG A 149 -19.95 -18.57 -33.06
CA ARG A 149 -20.31 -18.66 -34.50
C ARG A 149 -21.64 -19.36 -34.77
N VAL A 150 -22.12 -20.15 -33.78
CA VAL A 150 -23.44 -20.80 -33.83
C VAL A 150 -24.33 -20.21 -32.71
N PRO A 151 -25.68 -20.16 -32.92
CA PRO A 151 -26.57 -19.65 -31.89
C PRO A 151 -26.59 -20.47 -30.60
N PHE A 152 -26.38 -19.82 -29.48
CA PHE A 152 -26.51 -20.40 -28.14
C PHE A 152 -27.87 -20.02 -27.55
N LEU A 153 -28.93 -20.67 -28.07
CA LEU A 153 -30.33 -20.31 -27.81
C LEU A 153 -30.79 -20.44 -26.35
N ASN A 154 -30.01 -21.13 -25.52
CA ASN A 154 -30.38 -21.38 -24.13
C ASN A 154 -29.39 -20.81 -23.12
N LEU A 155 -28.32 -20.16 -23.54
CA LEU A 155 -27.30 -19.64 -22.64
C LEU A 155 -27.87 -18.46 -21.85
N THR A 156 -27.90 -18.60 -20.54
CA THR A 156 -28.35 -17.57 -19.58
C THR A 156 -27.23 -17.02 -18.73
N ILE A 157 -26.15 -17.81 -18.52
CA ILE A 157 -25.00 -17.42 -17.68
C ILE A 157 -23.73 -17.62 -18.52
N LEU A 158 -22.96 -16.55 -18.65
CA LEU A 158 -21.63 -16.56 -19.27
C LEU A 158 -20.67 -15.78 -18.38
N ASP A 159 -19.76 -16.51 -17.73
CA ASP A 159 -18.72 -15.95 -16.88
C ASP A 159 -17.33 -16.29 -17.43
N LEU A 160 -16.63 -15.26 -17.91
CA LEU A 160 -15.28 -15.31 -18.44
C LEU A 160 -14.32 -14.40 -17.65
N SER A 161 -14.76 -13.90 -16.48
CA SER A 161 -14.01 -12.94 -15.68
C SER A 161 -12.70 -13.51 -15.14
N PHE A 162 -11.81 -12.61 -14.71
CA PHE A 162 -10.52 -12.97 -14.10
C PHE A 162 -9.71 -13.96 -14.97
N ASN A 163 -9.46 -13.56 -16.22
CA ASN A 163 -8.64 -14.27 -17.17
C ASN A 163 -7.67 -13.29 -17.87
N ASN A 164 -6.98 -13.77 -18.90
CA ASN A 164 -6.09 -12.94 -19.72
C ASN A 164 -6.61 -12.78 -21.15
N PHE A 165 -7.93 -12.78 -21.33
CA PHE A 165 -8.54 -12.49 -22.64
C PHE A 165 -8.22 -11.07 -23.09
N SER A 166 -7.99 -10.88 -24.38
CA SER A 166 -7.62 -9.62 -24.99
C SER A 166 -8.52 -9.32 -26.22
N GLY A 167 -8.22 -8.25 -26.94
CA GLY A 167 -8.98 -7.92 -28.14
C GLY A 167 -10.32 -7.24 -27.86
N GLU A 168 -11.27 -7.42 -28.76
CA GLU A 168 -12.58 -6.77 -28.72
C GLU A 168 -13.68 -7.72 -28.22
N ILE A 169 -14.81 -7.17 -27.76
CA ILE A 169 -16.02 -7.98 -27.48
C ILE A 169 -16.60 -8.43 -28.81
N PRO A 170 -16.70 -9.76 -29.09
CA PRO A 170 -17.15 -10.26 -30.38
C PRO A 170 -18.58 -9.86 -30.72
N VAL A 171 -18.83 -9.45 -31.97
CA VAL A 171 -20.17 -9.08 -32.46
C VAL A 171 -21.17 -10.24 -32.28
N SER A 172 -20.69 -11.49 -32.31
CA SER A 172 -21.53 -12.68 -32.11
C SER A 172 -22.26 -12.71 -30.76
N PHE A 173 -21.80 -11.95 -29.75
CA PHE A 173 -22.52 -11.85 -28.48
C PHE A 173 -23.93 -11.27 -28.63
N VAL A 174 -24.21 -10.49 -29.71
CA VAL A 174 -25.55 -10.01 -29.99
C VAL A 174 -26.60 -11.14 -30.15
N ASN A 175 -26.14 -12.37 -30.48
CA ASN A 175 -27.02 -13.53 -30.64
C ASN A 175 -27.34 -14.25 -29.33
N LEU A 176 -26.77 -13.83 -28.19
CA LEU A 176 -27.02 -14.41 -26.87
C LEU A 176 -28.28 -13.82 -26.21
N ASN A 177 -29.41 -13.86 -26.92
CA ASN A 177 -30.65 -13.13 -26.58
C ASN A 177 -31.32 -13.53 -25.24
N ARG A 178 -30.91 -14.65 -24.61
CA ARG A 178 -31.41 -15.12 -23.31
C ARG A 178 -30.42 -14.91 -22.18
N LEU A 179 -29.31 -14.24 -22.46
CA LEU A 179 -28.27 -14.01 -21.46
C LEU A 179 -28.83 -13.13 -20.34
N GLN A 180 -28.70 -13.62 -19.11
CA GLN A 180 -29.09 -12.92 -17.88
C GLN A 180 -27.86 -12.43 -17.11
N PHE A 181 -26.79 -13.20 -17.15
CA PHE A 181 -25.52 -12.87 -16.50
C PHE A 181 -24.40 -12.87 -17.55
N LEU A 182 -23.73 -11.73 -17.68
CA LEU A 182 -22.52 -11.57 -18.48
C LEU A 182 -21.41 -10.97 -17.62
N SER A 183 -20.36 -11.74 -17.37
CA SER A 183 -19.14 -11.24 -16.75
C SER A 183 -17.95 -11.47 -17.67
N ILE A 184 -17.28 -10.38 -18.06
CA ILE A 184 -15.98 -10.34 -18.74
C ILE A 184 -15.01 -9.43 -18.00
N ALA A 185 -15.32 -9.15 -16.72
CA ALA A 185 -14.52 -8.29 -15.87
C ALA A 185 -13.12 -8.85 -15.61
N GLN A 186 -12.17 -7.97 -15.27
CA GLN A 186 -10.80 -8.35 -14.90
C GLN A 186 -10.12 -9.22 -15.98
N ASN A 187 -10.02 -8.66 -17.19
CA ASN A 187 -9.34 -9.21 -18.34
C ASN A 187 -8.38 -8.18 -18.96
N LEU A 188 -7.89 -8.44 -20.16
CA LEU A 188 -7.00 -7.54 -20.93
C LEU A 188 -7.68 -7.03 -22.20
N LEU A 189 -9.01 -6.88 -22.17
CA LEU A 189 -9.79 -6.44 -23.32
C LEU A 189 -9.40 -5.00 -23.66
N ASN A 190 -9.00 -4.77 -24.89
CA ASN A 190 -8.50 -3.47 -25.39
C ASN A 190 -9.30 -2.91 -26.58
N GLY A 191 -10.44 -3.51 -26.87
CA GLY A 191 -11.43 -2.99 -27.81
C GLY A 191 -12.27 -1.85 -27.21
N SER A 192 -13.36 -1.48 -27.89
CA SER A 192 -14.38 -0.56 -27.38
C SER A 192 -15.55 -1.32 -26.75
N ILE A 193 -16.28 -0.67 -25.84
CA ILE A 193 -17.56 -1.18 -25.34
C ILE A 193 -18.62 -0.98 -26.42
N PRO A 194 -19.18 -2.06 -26.99
CA PRO A 194 -20.04 -1.91 -28.16
C PRO A 194 -21.50 -1.62 -27.79
N GLU A 195 -22.16 -0.76 -28.61
CA GLU A 195 -23.56 -0.37 -28.47
C GLU A 195 -24.53 -1.57 -28.47
N PHE A 196 -24.20 -2.67 -29.17
CA PHE A 196 -25.08 -3.85 -29.26
C PHE A 196 -25.32 -4.55 -27.91
N LEU A 197 -24.50 -4.32 -26.87
CA LEU A 197 -24.76 -4.86 -25.53
C LEU A 197 -26.13 -4.41 -25.02
N SER A 198 -26.60 -3.21 -25.38
CA SER A 198 -27.93 -2.70 -25.05
C SER A 198 -29.08 -3.54 -25.64
N ASN A 199 -28.78 -4.46 -26.57
CA ASN A 199 -29.79 -5.34 -27.17
C ASN A 199 -30.01 -6.65 -26.37
N LEU A 200 -29.17 -6.93 -25.40
CA LEU A 200 -29.30 -8.12 -24.53
C LEU A 200 -30.31 -7.87 -23.40
N THR A 201 -31.56 -7.63 -23.77
CA THR A 201 -32.62 -7.11 -22.87
C THR A 201 -33.04 -8.06 -21.72
N ASP A 202 -32.52 -9.28 -21.70
CA ASP A 202 -32.74 -10.23 -20.60
C ASP A 202 -31.68 -10.14 -19.51
N LEU A 203 -30.62 -9.33 -19.71
CA LEU A 203 -29.54 -9.16 -18.72
C LEU A 203 -30.07 -8.61 -17.39
N THR A 204 -29.65 -9.28 -16.32
CA THR A 204 -29.80 -8.86 -14.93
C THR A 204 -28.47 -8.38 -14.35
N GLN A 205 -27.34 -8.92 -14.85
CA GLN A 205 -26.00 -8.49 -14.43
C GLN A 205 -25.08 -8.33 -15.64
N LEU A 206 -24.39 -7.17 -15.69
CA LEU A 206 -23.42 -6.82 -16.73
C LEU A 206 -22.12 -6.32 -16.07
N LEU A 207 -21.10 -7.18 -16.08
CA LEU A 207 -19.84 -6.95 -15.38
C LEU A 207 -18.71 -6.80 -16.39
N LEU A 208 -18.25 -5.55 -16.59
CA LEU A 208 -17.25 -5.14 -17.59
C LEU A 208 -15.95 -4.65 -16.95
N ALA A 209 -15.92 -4.48 -15.64
CA ALA A 209 -14.88 -3.77 -14.90
C ALA A 209 -13.48 -4.33 -15.09
N GLY A 210 -12.46 -3.47 -14.85
CA GLY A 210 -11.06 -3.91 -14.78
C GLY A 210 -10.48 -4.38 -16.11
N ASN A 211 -10.85 -3.73 -17.22
CA ASN A 211 -10.31 -3.98 -18.53
C ASN A 211 -9.67 -2.72 -19.15
N PRO A 212 -8.52 -2.82 -19.84
CA PRO A 212 -7.90 -1.68 -20.50
C PRO A 212 -8.56 -1.35 -21.84
N TYR A 213 -9.88 -1.17 -21.84
CA TYR A 213 -10.61 -0.78 -23.05
C TYR A 213 -10.04 0.49 -23.69
N ARG A 214 -10.23 0.66 -25.00
CA ARG A 214 -10.05 1.97 -25.63
C ARG A 214 -11.05 2.96 -25.01
N PRO A 215 -10.70 4.27 -24.92
CA PRO A 215 -11.65 5.27 -24.46
C PRO A 215 -13.00 5.11 -25.17
N SER A 216 -14.04 4.79 -24.42
CA SER A 216 -15.37 4.45 -24.92
C SER A 216 -16.45 5.15 -24.12
N GLN A 217 -17.56 5.51 -24.75
CA GLN A 217 -18.75 5.99 -24.04
C GLN A 217 -19.58 4.81 -23.54
N LEU A 218 -20.35 5.03 -22.47
CA LEU A 218 -21.45 4.12 -22.14
C LEU A 218 -22.41 4.01 -23.34
N PRO A 219 -22.93 2.81 -23.65
CA PRO A 219 -23.91 2.65 -24.71
C PRO A 219 -25.09 3.60 -24.53
N ARG A 220 -25.39 4.44 -25.56
CA ARG A 220 -26.45 5.46 -25.46
C ARG A 220 -27.83 4.89 -25.17
N ASN A 221 -28.06 3.64 -25.56
CA ASN A 221 -29.31 2.92 -25.36
C ASN A 221 -29.25 1.93 -24.19
N ILE A 222 -28.32 2.12 -23.23
CA ILE A 222 -28.14 1.22 -22.08
C ILE A 222 -29.46 1.01 -21.30
N GLY A 223 -30.31 2.03 -21.22
CA GLY A 223 -31.64 1.98 -20.60
C GLY A 223 -32.63 0.98 -21.22
N ARG A 224 -32.29 0.30 -22.34
CA ARG A 224 -33.09 -0.84 -22.85
C ARG A 224 -32.96 -2.08 -21.96
N LEU A 225 -31.92 -2.14 -21.12
CA LEU A 225 -31.69 -3.24 -20.19
C LEU A 225 -32.56 -3.07 -18.92
N THR A 226 -33.86 -2.96 -19.06
CA THR A 226 -34.80 -2.66 -17.98
C THR A 226 -34.85 -3.72 -16.86
N LYS A 227 -34.28 -4.91 -17.06
CA LYS A 227 -34.16 -5.97 -16.08
C LYS A 227 -32.80 -5.95 -15.34
N LEU A 228 -31.89 -5.05 -15.74
CA LEU A 228 -30.54 -4.99 -15.17
C LEU A 228 -30.63 -4.60 -13.70
N GLU A 229 -30.08 -5.45 -12.83
CA GLU A 229 -29.97 -5.26 -11.39
C GLU A 229 -28.58 -4.78 -10.99
N GLU A 230 -27.55 -5.14 -11.78
CA GLU A 230 -26.15 -4.77 -11.50
C GLU A 230 -25.43 -4.39 -12.80
N LEU A 231 -24.84 -3.18 -12.77
CA LEU A 231 -23.88 -2.71 -13.78
C LEU A 231 -22.56 -2.43 -13.06
N TRP A 232 -21.53 -3.22 -13.36
CA TRP A 232 -20.18 -3.00 -12.87
C TRP A 232 -19.23 -2.68 -14.02
N ALA A 233 -18.86 -1.41 -14.16
CA ALA A 233 -18.02 -0.90 -15.23
C ALA A 233 -16.91 0.03 -14.71
N SER A 234 -16.45 -0.18 -13.47
CA SER A 234 -15.29 0.53 -12.94
C SER A 234 -13.98 0.10 -13.62
N TYR A 235 -12.99 1.02 -13.70
CA TYR A 235 -11.73 0.77 -14.41
C TYR A 235 -11.93 0.28 -15.87
N ALA A 236 -12.93 0.82 -16.56
CA ALA A 236 -13.28 0.44 -17.94
C ALA A 236 -12.88 1.50 -18.99
N ASN A 237 -12.09 2.50 -18.60
CA ASN A 237 -11.66 3.63 -19.43
C ASN A 237 -12.83 4.35 -20.15
N LEU A 238 -13.97 4.46 -19.44
CA LEU A 238 -15.14 5.18 -19.90
C LEU A 238 -14.86 6.68 -20.00
N ILE A 239 -15.39 7.33 -21.03
CA ILE A 239 -15.30 8.76 -21.29
C ILE A 239 -16.68 9.34 -21.64
N GLY A 240 -16.77 10.68 -21.62
CA GLY A 240 -18.00 11.39 -21.96
C GLY A 240 -19.04 11.34 -20.85
N ASP A 241 -20.29 11.61 -21.20
CA ASP A 241 -21.38 11.78 -20.25
C ASP A 241 -22.10 10.46 -19.94
N ILE A 242 -22.73 10.36 -18.76
CA ILE A 242 -23.76 9.33 -18.50
C ILE A 242 -24.97 9.65 -19.36
N PRO A 243 -25.45 8.73 -20.23
CA PRO A 243 -26.58 9.01 -21.10
C PRO A 243 -27.90 9.10 -20.34
N ASP A 244 -28.80 10.00 -20.71
CA ASP A 244 -30.12 10.17 -20.06
C ASP A 244 -30.96 8.88 -20.03
N SER A 245 -30.72 7.94 -20.94
CA SER A 245 -31.38 6.64 -20.94
C SER A 245 -31.11 5.81 -19.70
N ILE A 246 -30.11 6.20 -18.87
CA ILE A 246 -29.77 5.49 -17.62
C ILE A 246 -30.97 5.37 -16.68
N GLY A 247 -31.82 6.38 -16.62
CA GLY A 247 -33.04 6.38 -15.80
C GLY A 247 -34.03 5.25 -16.12
N ASN A 248 -33.94 4.67 -17.31
CA ASN A 248 -34.80 3.53 -17.69
C ASN A 248 -34.35 2.20 -17.04
N LEU A 249 -33.22 2.16 -16.34
CA LEU A 249 -32.77 0.98 -15.61
C LEU A 249 -33.55 0.81 -14.29
N VAL A 250 -34.85 0.64 -14.42
CA VAL A 250 -35.78 0.63 -13.27
C VAL A 250 -35.55 -0.53 -12.28
N SER A 251 -34.85 -1.60 -12.69
CA SER A 251 -34.53 -2.73 -11.83
C SER A 251 -33.15 -2.63 -11.15
N ILE A 252 -32.36 -1.63 -11.52
CA ILE A 252 -30.97 -1.51 -11.05
C ILE A 252 -30.92 -1.38 -9.51
N ARG A 253 -30.01 -2.11 -8.91
CA ARG A 253 -29.69 -2.06 -7.48
C ARG A 253 -28.29 -1.56 -7.21
N ASN A 254 -27.33 -2.00 -8.04
CA ASN A 254 -25.93 -1.60 -7.93
C ASN A 254 -25.49 -0.97 -9.27
N PHE A 255 -25.13 0.30 -9.21
CA PHE A 255 -24.62 1.07 -10.35
C PHE A 255 -23.20 1.55 -10.04
N ASP A 256 -22.20 0.92 -10.66
CA ASP A 256 -20.78 1.24 -10.44
C ASP A 256 -20.09 1.58 -11.76
N VAL A 257 -19.72 2.85 -11.90
CA VAL A 257 -18.90 3.40 -13.00
C VAL A 257 -17.69 4.16 -12.45
N ALA A 258 -17.25 3.83 -11.24
CA ALA A 258 -16.12 4.48 -10.59
C ALA A 258 -14.79 4.28 -11.34
N HIS A 259 -13.75 5.05 -11.00
CA HIS A 259 -12.42 4.96 -11.59
C HIS A 259 -12.41 5.01 -13.13
N ASN A 260 -13.09 6.00 -13.71
CA ASN A 260 -13.15 6.20 -15.14
C ASN A 260 -12.75 7.64 -15.51
N ASN A 261 -13.03 8.05 -16.74
CA ASN A 261 -12.80 9.41 -17.23
C ASN A 261 -14.12 10.06 -17.67
N LEU A 262 -15.24 9.64 -17.05
CA LEU A 262 -16.56 10.21 -17.32
C LEU A 262 -16.57 11.70 -16.94
N GLU A 263 -17.24 12.52 -17.72
CA GLU A 263 -17.29 13.98 -17.56
C GLU A 263 -18.74 14.48 -17.72
N GLY A 264 -18.92 15.79 -17.64
CA GLY A 264 -20.26 16.39 -17.72
C GLY A 264 -20.98 16.37 -16.38
N LYS A 265 -22.29 16.57 -16.42
CA LYS A 265 -23.15 16.55 -15.22
C LYS A 265 -23.67 15.15 -14.95
N ILE A 266 -23.93 14.85 -13.68
CA ILE A 266 -24.77 13.70 -13.33
C ILE A 266 -26.18 14.04 -13.85
N PRO A 267 -26.78 13.21 -14.74
CA PRO A 267 -28.05 13.54 -15.37
C PRO A 267 -29.22 13.46 -14.37
N ASP A 268 -30.19 14.33 -14.50
CA ASP A 268 -31.39 14.30 -13.66
C ASP A 268 -32.16 12.97 -13.73
N SER A 269 -32.07 12.27 -14.86
CA SER A 269 -32.66 10.95 -15.07
C SER A 269 -32.12 9.87 -14.13
N ILE A 270 -30.98 10.09 -13.45
CA ILE A 270 -30.49 9.15 -12.43
C ILE A 270 -31.53 8.95 -11.31
N GLY A 271 -32.36 9.96 -11.03
CA GLY A 271 -33.44 9.90 -10.05
C GLY A 271 -34.61 8.97 -10.45
N ASP A 272 -34.64 8.45 -11.67
CA ASP A 272 -35.63 7.48 -12.13
C ASP A 272 -35.22 6.02 -11.81
N MET A 273 -34.02 5.78 -11.33
CA MET A 273 -33.50 4.46 -10.88
C MET A 273 -34.03 4.11 -9.47
N ILE A 274 -35.33 4.10 -9.28
CA ILE A 274 -36.04 4.07 -7.98
C ILE A 274 -35.71 2.87 -7.06
N ASN A 275 -35.16 1.81 -7.62
CA ASN A 275 -34.80 0.60 -6.87
C ASN A 275 -33.29 0.53 -6.54
N VAL A 276 -32.50 1.53 -6.94
CA VAL A 276 -31.06 1.54 -6.70
C VAL A 276 -30.77 1.61 -5.19
N VAL A 277 -29.81 0.80 -4.77
CA VAL A 277 -29.36 0.67 -3.38
C VAL A 277 -27.96 1.30 -3.20
N GLN A 278 -27.13 1.20 -4.25
CA GLN A 278 -25.76 1.68 -4.24
C GLN A 278 -25.41 2.35 -5.57
N ILE A 279 -24.78 3.54 -5.48
CA ILE A 279 -24.28 4.29 -6.61
C ILE A 279 -22.81 4.63 -6.36
N GLU A 280 -21.93 4.19 -7.28
CA GLU A 280 -20.48 4.41 -7.25
C GLU A 280 -20.06 5.24 -8.47
N LEU A 281 -19.74 6.52 -8.25
CA LEU A 281 -19.33 7.50 -9.27
C LEU A 281 -17.92 8.03 -9.01
N PHE A 282 -17.24 7.57 -7.97
CA PHE A 282 -15.99 8.17 -7.50
C PHE A 282 -14.84 8.03 -8.51
N GLN A 283 -13.85 8.91 -8.37
CA GLN A 283 -12.70 9.00 -9.28
C GLN A 283 -13.09 9.12 -10.76
N ASN A 284 -13.84 10.18 -11.07
CA ASN A 284 -14.22 10.57 -12.41
C ASN A 284 -13.97 12.09 -12.61
N LYS A 285 -14.59 12.69 -13.62
CA LYS A 285 -14.51 14.13 -13.91
C LYS A 285 -15.90 14.77 -13.93
N PHE A 286 -16.86 14.21 -13.22
CA PHE A 286 -18.21 14.78 -13.13
C PHE A 286 -18.16 16.21 -12.57
N SER A 287 -18.99 17.06 -13.10
CA SER A 287 -19.02 18.49 -12.77
C SER A 287 -20.44 19.01 -12.64
N GLY A 288 -20.60 20.23 -12.17
CA GLY A 288 -21.94 20.79 -11.89
C GLY A 288 -22.48 20.34 -10.55
N GLU A 289 -23.76 20.58 -10.32
CA GLU A 289 -24.43 20.34 -9.05
C GLU A 289 -24.95 18.89 -8.95
N LEU A 290 -25.10 18.41 -7.72
CA LEU A 290 -25.79 17.13 -7.46
C LEU A 290 -27.27 17.28 -7.79
N PRO A 291 -27.89 16.36 -8.56
CA PRO A 291 -29.28 16.46 -8.94
C PRO A 291 -30.26 16.41 -7.77
N ASP A 292 -31.24 17.31 -7.72
CA ASP A 292 -32.34 17.26 -6.74
C ASP A 292 -33.20 16.00 -6.89
N THR A 293 -33.19 15.38 -8.06
CA THR A 293 -33.92 14.13 -8.37
C THR A 293 -33.42 12.92 -7.58
N PHE A 294 -32.26 12.98 -6.94
CA PHE A 294 -31.88 11.98 -5.93
C PHE A 294 -32.95 11.76 -4.87
N ALA A 295 -33.79 12.77 -4.59
CA ALA A 295 -34.93 12.63 -3.69
C ALA A 295 -35.86 11.44 -3.98
N ASN A 296 -35.90 10.99 -5.23
CA ASN A 296 -36.74 9.88 -5.67
C ASN A 296 -36.19 8.51 -5.30
N LEU A 297 -34.89 8.44 -5.00
CA LEU A 297 -34.14 7.20 -4.75
C LEU A 297 -34.34 6.69 -3.33
N THR A 298 -35.58 6.42 -2.95
CA THR A 298 -35.92 6.03 -1.56
C THR A 298 -35.35 4.69 -1.11
N SER A 299 -34.77 3.91 -2.03
CA SER A 299 -34.06 2.66 -1.75
C SER A 299 -32.56 2.84 -1.60
N LEU A 300 -32.00 4.04 -1.89
CA LEU A 300 -30.58 4.32 -1.86
C LEU A 300 -30.07 4.29 -0.42
N LEU A 301 -29.06 3.44 -0.20
CA LEU A 301 -28.35 3.30 1.07
C LEU A 301 -26.95 3.86 1.00
N ARG A 302 -26.28 3.75 -0.16
CA ARG A 302 -24.87 4.13 -0.31
C ARG A 302 -24.67 4.97 -1.56
N LEU A 303 -24.06 6.14 -1.36
CA LEU A 303 -23.66 7.03 -2.45
C LEU A 303 -22.19 7.40 -2.28
N ASP A 304 -21.37 7.05 -3.26
CA ASP A 304 -19.99 7.56 -3.39
C ASP A 304 -19.84 8.32 -4.71
N ALA A 305 -19.69 9.63 -4.61
CA ALA A 305 -19.37 10.53 -5.71
C ALA A 305 -18.10 11.35 -5.41
N SER A 306 -17.22 10.80 -4.58
CA SER A 306 -15.95 11.42 -4.20
C SER A 306 -14.97 11.53 -5.38
N GLU A 307 -13.92 12.34 -5.19
CA GLU A 307 -12.85 12.53 -6.18
C GLU A 307 -13.38 12.90 -7.59
N ASN A 308 -14.17 13.98 -7.64
CA ASN A 308 -14.78 14.53 -8.85
C ASN A 308 -14.59 16.06 -8.93
N ASN A 309 -15.26 16.72 -9.87
CA ASN A 309 -15.29 18.19 -10.01
C ASN A 309 -16.68 18.77 -9.67
N LEU A 310 -17.45 18.14 -8.78
CA LEU A 310 -18.80 18.53 -8.39
C LEU A 310 -18.77 19.90 -7.67
N THR A 311 -19.78 20.73 -7.91
CA THR A 311 -19.93 22.09 -7.36
C THR A 311 -21.33 22.27 -6.75
N GLY A 312 -21.60 23.43 -6.19
CA GLY A 312 -22.89 23.75 -5.58
C GLY A 312 -23.04 23.13 -4.19
N LYS A 313 -24.27 22.97 -3.73
CA LYS A 313 -24.60 22.55 -2.36
C LYS A 313 -24.97 21.07 -2.31
N ILE A 314 -24.86 20.50 -1.12
CA ILE A 314 -25.46 19.19 -0.83
C ILE A 314 -26.99 19.39 -0.78
N PRO A 315 -27.78 18.76 -1.68
CA PRO A 315 -29.23 18.95 -1.70
C PRO A 315 -29.88 18.45 -0.39
N GLN A 316 -30.82 19.23 0.15
CA GLN A 316 -31.60 18.79 1.33
C GLN A 316 -32.37 17.50 1.05
N SER A 317 -32.82 17.32 -0.17
CA SER A 317 -33.53 16.16 -0.66
C SER A 317 -32.68 14.88 -0.59
N LEU A 318 -31.39 14.95 -0.98
CA LEU A 318 -30.43 13.88 -0.84
C LEU A 318 -30.14 13.58 0.65
N ALA A 319 -29.88 14.64 1.44
CA ALA A 319 -29.56 14.49 2.87
C ALA A 319 -30.74 13.94 3.70
N ALA A 320 -31.96 13.98 3.19
CA ALA A 320 -33.16 13.43 3.85
C ALA A 320 -33.34 11.93 3.60
N LEU A 321 -32.59 11.33 2.68
CA LEU A 321 -32.64 9.89 2.44
C LEU A 321 -32.00 9.11 3.62
N ALA A 322 -32.45 7.87 3.80
CA ALA A 322 -31.94 6.98 4.83
C ALA A 322 -30.61 6.33 4.39
N LEU A 323 -29.59 7.14 4.16
CA LEU A 323 -28.28 6.69 3.69
C LEU A 323 -27.50 6.02 4.83
N GLU A 324 -26.88 4.89 4.54
CA GLU A 324 -25.91 4.22 5.39
C GLU A 324 -24.54 4.91 5.29
N SER A 325 -24.12 5.24 4.05
CA SER A 325 -22.88 5.98 3.78
C SER A 325 -23.09 7.08 2.74
N LEU A 326 -22.38 8.20 2.94
CA LEU A 326 -22.37 9.34 2.03
C LEU A 326 -20.95 9.85 1.88
N HIS A 327 -20.36 9.61 0.71
CA HIS A 327 -19.01 10.06 0.36
C HIS A 327 -19.08 11.08 -0.77
N LEU A 328 -18.68 12.32 -0.44
CA LEU A 328 -18.63 13.45 -1.37
C LEU A 328 -17.29 14.20 -1.27
N ASN A 329 -16.31 13.58 -0.63
CA ASN A 329 -14.97 14.15 -0.45
C ASN A 329 -14.25 14.42 -1.79
N ASP A 330 -13.22 15.28 -1.74
CA ASP A 330 -12.41 15.64 -2.90
C ASP A 330 -13.25 16.15 -4.08
N ASN A 331 -14.04 17.20 -3.80
CA ASN A 331 -14.88 17.91 -4.76
C ASN A 331 -14.76 19.44 -4.53
N PHE A 332 -15.62 20.23 -5.16
CA PHE A 332 -15.71 21.68 -5.00
C PHE A 332 -17.07 22.11 -4.41
N LEU A 333 -17.69 21.25 -3.59
CA LEU A 333 -18.97 21.54 -2.96
C LEU A 333 -18.86 22.69 -1.99
N GLU A 334 -19.90 23.53 -1.92
CA GLU A 334 -19.98 24.72 -1.08
C GLU A 334 -21.30 24.76 -0.27
N GLY A 335 -21.43 25.77 0.59
CA GLY A 335 -22.62 25.92 1.43
C GLY A 335 -22.58 25.05 2.68
N GLU A 336 -23.71 24.98 3.38
CA GLU A 336 -23.85 24.31 4.66
C GLU A 336 -24.18 22.82 4.52
N ILE A 337 -23.79 22.03 5.49
CA ILE A 337 -24.25 20.64 5.63
C ILE A 337 -25.70 20.65 6.10
N PRO A 338 -26.65 20.05 5.36
CA PRO A 338 -28.08 20.12 5.68
C PRO A 338 -28.42 19.58 7.07
N GLU A 339 -29.13 20.34 7.89
CA GLU A 339 -29.58 19.97 9.24
C GLU A 339 -30.35 18.64 9.28
N ILE A 340 -31.10 18.34 8.22
CA ILE A 340 -31.92 17.12 8.11
C ILE A 340 -31.05 15.83 8.19
N LEU A 341 -29.77 15.89 7.82
CA LEU A 341 -28.85 14.76 7.88
C LEU A 341 -28.72 14.21 9.31
N ALA A 342 -28.84 15.06 10.35
CA ALA A 342 -28.80 14.64 11.74
C ALA A 342 -29.99 13.75 12.15
N SER A 343 -31.07 13.77 11.38
CA SER A 343 -32.26 12.93 11.61
C SER A 343 -32.13 11.50 11.05
N ASN A 344 -31.08 11.25 10.27
CA ASN A 344 -30.86 9.94 9.66
C ASN A 344 -30.48 8.88 10.72
N PRO A 345 -31.25 7.80 10.91
CA PRO A 345 -31.01 6.83 11.98
C PRO A 345 -30.00 5.72 11.60
N VAL A 346 -29.67 5.58 10.31
CA VAL A 346 -28.83 4.47 9.79
C VAL A 346 -27.46 4.93 9.32
N LEU A 347 -27.18 6.22 9.30
CA LEU A 347 -25.89 6.76 8.85
C LEU A 347 -24.76 6.29 9.77
N TYR A 348 -23.79 5.56 9.20
CA TYR A 348 -22.61 5.13 9.94
C TYR A 348 -21.30 5.68 9.36
N ASP A 349 -21.26 6.07 8.07
CA ASP A 349 -20.05 6.57 7.39
C ASP A 349 -20.35 7.87 6.63
N LEU A 350 -19.67 8.97 7.03
CA LEU A 350 -19.84 10.29 6.43
C LEU A 350 -18.48 10.90 6.09
N LYS A 351 -18.20 11.04 4.78
CA LYS A 351 -16.95 11.62 4.26
C LYS A 351 -17.23 12.80 3.35
N LEU A 352 -16.96 14.01 3.85
CA LEU A 352 -17.17 15.29 3.13
C LEU A 352 -15.88 16.12 3.03
N PHE A 353 -14.73 15.53 3.36
CA PHE A 353 -13.47 16.23 3.43
C PHE A 353 -13.01 16.80 2.07
N ASN A 354 -12.07 17.77 2.14
CA ASN A 354 -11.49 18.41 0.96
C ASN A 354 -12.55 18.99 -0.01
N ASN A 355 -13.38 19.89 0.54
CA ASN A 355 -14.40 20.66 -0.16
C ASN A 355 -14.32 22.14 0.25
N SER A 356 -15.33 22.94 -0.13
CA SER A 356 -15.49 24.35 0.28
C SER A 356 -16.70 24.57 1.21
N LEU A 357 -17.14 23.50 1.89
CA LEU A 357 -18.29 23.56 2.79
C LEU A 357 -18.06 24.54 3.94
N ASN A 358 -19.12 25.25 4.34
CA ASN A 358 -19.07 26.29 5.36
C ASN A 358 -20.25 26.16 6.33
N GLY A 359 -20.36 27.12 7.26
CA GLY A 359 -21.39 27.05 8.33
C GLY A 359 -21.03 26.07 9.44
N SER A 360 -21.99 25.73 10.28
CA SER A 360 -21.80 24.84 11.42
C SER A 360 -22.25 23.43 11.12
N LEU A 361 -21.65 22.45 11.82
CA LEU A 361 -22.18 21.09 11.82
C LEU A 361 -23.57 21.04 12.47
N PRO A 362 -24.51 20.21 11.96
CA PRO A 362 -25.78 19.94 12.63
C PRO A 362 -25.55 19.47 14.07
N GLN A 363 -26.09 20.19 15.08
CA GLN A 363 -25.76 19.96 16.48
C GLN A 363 -26.31 18.64 17.04
N ASP A 364 -27.35 18.09 16.42
CA ASP A 364 -27.94 16.80 16.75
C ASP A 364 -27.31 15.63 16.01
N LEU A 365 -26.27 15.86 15.20
CA LEU A 365 -25.56 14.82 14.47
C LEU A 365 -24.99 13.75 15.43
N GLY A 366 -25.22 12.48 15.14
CA GLY A 366 -24.85 11.35 16.00
C GLY A 366 -25.86 11.02 17.12
N LEU A 367 -26.89 11.85 17.32
CA LEU A 367 -27.94 11.55 18.31
C LEU A 367 -28.78 10.36 17.91
N ASN A 368 -29.17 10.30 16.65
CA ASN A 368 -30.03 9.25 16.08
C ASN A 368 -29.20 8.14 15.41
N SER A 369 -28.14 8.48 14.74
CA SER A 369 -27.26 7.59 13.95
C SER A 369 -26.14 6.95 14.78
N GLY A 370 -25.64 5.83 14.34
CA GLY A 370 -24.49 5.14 14.93
C GLY A 370 -23.22 5.38 14.12
N LEU A 371 -22.78 6.65 14.02
CA LEU A 371 -21.57 6.99 13.26
C LEU A 371 -20.37 6.15 13.69
N GLU A 372 -19.67 5.61 12.73
CA GLU A 372 -18.43 4.82 12.84
C GLU A 372 -17.24 5.59 12.30
N GLU A 373 -17.38 6.14 11.08
CA GLU A 373 -16.41 7.03 10.45
C GLU A 373 -17.01 8.41 10.21
N PHE A 374 -16.26 9.45 10.61
CA PHE A 374 -16.69 10.84 10.42
C PHE A 374 -15.49 11.69 9.99
N ASP A 375 -15.47 12.10 8.72
CA ASP A 375 -14.43 12.97 8.18
C ASP A 375 -15.04 14.15 7.41
N VAL A 376 -14.86 15.36 7.97
CA VAL A 376 -15.22 16.64 7.35
C VAL A 376 -14.02 17.57 7.26
N SER A 377 -12.81 17.02 7.29
CA SER A 377 -11.56 17.79 7.29
C SER A 377 -11.38 18.62 6.02
N SER A 378 -10.48 19.60 6.10
CA SER A 378 -10.12 20.46 4.95
C SER A 378 -11.34 21.10 4.27
N ASN A 379 -12.12 21.83 5.09
CA ASN A 379 -13.27 22.62 4.67
C ASN A 379 -13.20 24.04 5.29
N ASN A 380 -14.28 24.81 5.18
CA ASN A 380 -14.44 26.13 5.81
C ASN A 380 -15.48 26.10 6.95
N LEU A 381 -15.70 24.94 7.56
CA LEU A 381 -16.70 24.72 8.63
C LEU A 381 -16.28 25.47 9.90
N GLU A 382 -17.27 26.00 10.62
CA GLU A 382 -17.06 26.81 11.83
C GLU A 382 -18.05 26.41 12.95
N GLY A 383 -18.01 27.15 14.07
CA GLY A 383 -18.91 26.87 15.19
C GLY A 383 -18.46 25.74 16.12
N PRO A 384 -19.30 25.35 17.09
CA PRO A 384 -18.98 24.32 18.07
C PRO A 384 -19.14 22.90 17.48
N LEU A 385 -18.47 21.94 18.09
CA LEU A 385 -18.59 20.52 17.76
C LEU A 385 -19.92 19.93 18.31
N PRO A 386 -20.61 19.09 17.53
CA PRO A 386 -21.83 18.41 17.99
C PRO A 386 -21.57 17.50 19.20
N PRO A 387 -22.34 17.61 20.29
CA PRO A 387 -22.06 16.84 21.50
C PRO A 387 -22.36 15.33 21.37
N ASN A 388 -23.11 14.93 20.35
CA ASN A 388 -23.65 13.58 20.22
C ASN A 388 -22.93 12.72 19.14
N LEU A 389 -21.86 13.18 18.50
CA LEU A 389 -21.18 12.41 17.43
C LEU A 389 -20.86 10.96 17.84
N CYS A 390 -20.51 10.75 19.11
CA CYS A 390 -20.30 9.42 19.66
C CYS A 390 -21.48 8.93 20.56
N GLY A 391 -22.69 9.38 20.28
CA GLY A 391 -23.88 9.07 21.11
C GLY A 391 -24.19 7.57 21.24
N LYS A 392 -23.90 6.78 20.20
CA LYS A 392 -24.10 5.32 20.16
C LYS A 392 -22.83 4.53 20.49
N LYS A 393 -21.68 5.19 20.73
CA LYS A 393 -20.38 4.58 21.06
C LYS A 393 -19.80 3.68 19.96
N ASN A 394 -20.08 3.97 18.70
CA ASN A 394 -19.56 3.24 17.56
C ASN A 394 -18.40 3.98 16.86
N LEU A 395 -18.33 5.30 17.08
CA LEU A 395 -17.36 6.15 16.38
C LEU A 395 -15.92 5.73 16.72
N TRP A 396 -15.19 5.20 15.73
CA TRP A 396 -13.79 4.83 15.90
C TRP A 396 -12.84 5.85 15.23
N SER A 397 -13.32 6.61 14.25
CA SER A 397 -12.53 7.61 13.52
C SER A 397 -13.23 8.97 13.52
N LEU A 398 -12.60 9.96 14.17
CA LEU A 398 -13.03 11.35 14.22
C LEU A 398 -11.99 12.24 13.56
N ILE A 399 -12.30 12.73 12.35
CA ILE A 399 -11.38 13.53 11.53
C ILE A 399 -12.06 14.83 11.12
N ILE A 400 -11.58 15.95 11.67
CA ILE A 400 -12.17 17.30 11.46
C ILE A 400 -11.11 18.38 11.24
N PHE A 401 -9.88 18.01 10.93
CA PHE A 401 -8.77 18.94 10.82
C PHE A 401 -8.93 19.94 9.67
N GLY A 402 -8.20 21.07 9.75
CA GLY A 402 -8.18 22.04 8.65
C GLY A 402 -9.51 22.74 8.43
N ASN A 403 -10.18 23.14 9.52
CA ASN A 403 -11.43 23.91 9.54
C ASN A 403 -11.29 25.13 10.48
N ARG A 404 -12.40 25.75 10.85
CA ARG A 404 -12.46 26.89 11.78
C ARG A 404 -13.32 26.59 13.01
N PHE A 405 -13.40 25.33 13.43
CA PHE A 405 -14.20 24.93 14.59
C PHE A 405 -13.74 25.65 15.84
N THR A 406 -14.69 26.13 16.64
CA THR A 406 -14.49 26.90 17.86
C THR A 406 -15.10 26.22 19.08
N GLY A 407 -14.92 26.82 20.27
CA GLY A 407 -15.48 26.27 21.51
C GLY A 407 -14.64 25.14 22.09
N ARG A 408 -15.24 24.32 22.93
CA ARG A 408 -14.58 23.21 23.63
C ARG A 408 -14.83 21.89 22.94
N ILE A 409 -13.92 20.95 23.11
CA ILE A 409 -14.17 19.54 22.78
C ILE A 409 -15.25 19.02 23.76
N PRO A 410 -16.38 18.46 23.30
CA PRO A 410 -17.45 17.97 24.16
C PRO A 410 -16.99 16.89 25.14
N ASP A 411 -17.44 16.95 26.39
CA ASP A 411 -17.11 15.95 27.42
C ASP A 411 -17.59 14.53 27.09
N SER A 412 -18.60 14.42 26.22
CA SER A 412 -19.14 13.14 25.72
C SER A 412 -18.09 12.35 24.94
N TYR A 413 -17.17 13.02 24.25
CA TYR A 413 -16.10 12.34 23.48
C TYR A 413 -15.15 11.55 24.39
N GLY A 414 -14.96 12.00 25.62
CA GLY A 414 -14.19 11.24 26.64
C GLY A 414 -14.90 9.98 27.16
N LYS A 415 -16.10 9.65 26.67
CA LYS A 415 -16.87 8.42 27.00
C LYS A 415 -17.03 7.50 25.79
N CYS A 416 -16.35 7.81 24.72
CA CYS A 416 -16.39 7.11 23.45
C CYS A 416 -15.34 6.00 23.40
N ASP A 417 -15.63 4.86 24.00
CA ASP A 417 -14.68 3.76 24.18
C ASP A 417 -14.25 3.12 22.84
N SER A 418 -14.96 3.39 21.74
CA SER A 418 -14.65 2.92 20.39
C SER A 418 -13.61 3.75 19.66
N LEU A 419 -13.28 4.99 20.12
CA LEU A 419 -12.34 5.84 19.43
C LEU A 419 -10.93 5.24 19.36
N SER A 420 -10.40 5.15 18.16
CA SER A 420 -9.00 4.80 17.84
C SER A 420 -8.25 5.98 17.24
N TYR A 421 -8.93 6.82 16.46
CA TYR A 421 -8.32 7.95 15.74
C TYR A 421 -9.05 9.25 16.06
N VAL A 422 -8.29 10.26 16.55
CA VAL A 422 -8.76 11.61 16.80
C VAL A 422 -7.83 12.59 16.10
N ARG A 423 -8.29 13.22 15.01
CA ARG A 423 -7.53 14.19 14.23
C ARG A 423 -8.30 15.49 14.09
N ILE A 424 -7.98 16.45 14.96
CA ILE A 424 -8.66 17.75 15.05
C ILE A 424 -7.71 18.94 14.89
N GLN A 425 -6.51 18.71 14.36
CA GLN A 425 -5.48 19.73 14.17
C GLN A 425 -5.93 20.86 13.23
N ASN A 426 -5.26 22.02 13.33
CA ASN A 426 -5.52 23.20 12.50
C ASN A 426 -6.99 23.67 12.58
N ASN A 427 -7.44 23.95 13.81
CA ASN A 427 -8.74 24.54 14.12
C ASN A 427 -8.58 25.68 15.15
N GLU A 428 -9.69 26.24 15.63
CA GLU A 428 -9.71 27.26 16.66
C GLU A 428 -10.28 26.78 18.01
N LEU A 429 -10.25 25.46 18.24
CA LEU A 429 -10.77 24.83 19.46
C LEU A 429 -10.01 25.31 20.70
N SER A 430 -10.71 25.51 21.79
CA SER A 430 -10.19 26.12 23.02
C SER A 430 -10.64 25.39 24.27
N GLY A 431 -10.09 25.77 25.43
CA GLY A 431 -10.38 25.14 26.71
C GLY A 431 -9.61 23.85 26.92
N ALA A 432 -9.92 23.14 28.00
CA ALA A 432 -9.24 21.89 28.32
C ALA A 432 -9.78 20.72 27.47
N VAL A 433 -8.90 19.79 27.14
CA VAL A 433 -9.30 18.49 26.57
C VAL A 433 -10.02 17.67 27.65
N PRO A 434 -11.17 17.05 27.36
CA PRO A 434 -11.90 16.25 28.35
C PRO A 434 -11.02 15.19 29.00
N ASN A 435 -11.07 15.08 30.31
CA ASN A 435 -10.25 14.12 31.07
C ASN A 435 -10.48 12.67 30.63
N GLY A 436 -11.72 12.32 30.21
CA GLY A 436 -12.05 10.99 29.73
C GLY A 436 -11.30 10.64 28.47
N LEU A 437 -11.05 11.61 27.56
CA LEU A 437 -10.33 11.38 26.30
C LEU A 437 -8.88 10.91 26.55
N TRP A 438 -8.26 11.45 27.62
CA TRP A 438 -6.93 11.02 28.04
C TRP A 438 -6.91 9.64 28.72
N GLY A 439 -8.02 8.92 28.77
CA GLY A 439 -8.14 7.59 29.40
C GLY A 439 -8.71 6.50 28.50
N LEU A 440 -8.99 6.79 27.23
CA LEU A 440 -9.55 5.82 26.27
C LEU A 440 -8.48 4.85 25.78
N SER A 441 -8.41 3.66 26.34
CA SER A 441 -7.34 2.68 26.08
C SER A 441 -7.22 2.19 24.64
N GLY A 442 -8.26 2.40 23.80
CA GLY A 442 -8.26 2.04 22.39
C GLY A 442 -7.65 3.10 21.46
N LEU A 443 -7.29 4.29 21.96
CA LEU A 443 -6.72 5.33 21.11
C LEU A 443 -5.31 4.99 20.63
N GLU A 444 -5.11 5.05 19.34
CA GLU A 444 -3.83 4.84 18.65
C GLU A 444 -3.21 6.16 18.18
N LEU A 445 -4.07 7.13 17.80
CA LEU A 445 -3.62 8.44 17.34
C LEU A 445 -4.44 9.57 18.00
N ILE A 446 -3.72 10.54 18.59
CA ILE A 446 -4.26 11.82 19.06
C ILE A 446 -3.50 12.94 18.36
N GLU A 447 -4.17 13.68 17.47
CA GLU A 447 -3.61 14.81 16.77
C GLU A 447 -4.45 16.08 17.02
N LEU A 448 -3.95 16.94 17.90
CA LEU A 448 -4.59 18.19 18.34
C LEU A 448 -3.80 19.43 17.91
N THR A 449 -2.77 19.28 17.09
CA THR A 449 -1.80 20.31 16.72
C THR A 449 -2.48 21.59 16.21
N ASN A 450 -1.90 22.78 16.51
CA ASN A 450 -2.37 24.07 16.03
C ASN A 450 -3.84 24.35 16.36
N ASN A 451 -4.15 24.39 17.65
CA ASN A 451 -5.41 24.83 18.21
C ASN A 451 -5.16 25.90 19.33
N ARG A 452 -6.18 26.23 20.10
CA ARG A 452 -6.08 27.10 21.27
C ARG A 452 -6.33 26.36 22.58
N LEU A 453 -6.11 25.01 22.56
CA LEU A 453 -6.34 24.11 23.70
C LEU A 453 -5.39 24.43 24.85
N GLU A 454 -5.89 24.29 26.08
CA GLU A 454 -5.16 24.68 27.31
C GLU A 454 -5.35 23.61 28.40
N GLY A 455 -4.74 23.85 29.55
CA GLY A 455 -4.74 22.92 30.69
C GLY A 455 -3.51 22.03 30.70
N SER A 456 -3.51 21.04 31.61
CA SER A 456 -2.42 20.05 31.74
C SER A 456 -2.84 18.71 31.17
N VAL A 457 -1.86 17.93 30.72
CA VAL A 457 -2.06 16.51 30.41
C VAL A 457 -2.15 15.74 31.74
N PRO A 458 -3.26 15.04 32.03
CA PRO A 458 -3.47 14.38 33.31
C PRO A 458 -2.77 13.01 33.40
N GLU A 459 -2.62 12.46 34.61
CA GLU A 459 -2.05 11.14 34.85
C GLU A 459 -2.88 9.99 34.22
N SER A 460 -4.16 10.22 33.89
CA SER A 460 -5.01 9.26 33.17
C SER A 460 -4.47 8.86 31.79
N ILE A 461 -3.56 9.65 31.21
CA ILE A 461 -2.86 9.30 29.98
C ILE A 461 -2.16 7.94 30.06
N ALA A 462 -1.82 7.49 31.27
CA ALA A 462 -1.24 6.15 31.51
C ALA A 462 -2.09 4.99 30.98
N ALA A 463 -3.40 5.21 30.75
CA ALA A 463 -4.32 4.22 30.21
C ALA A 463 -4.23 4.04 28.68
N LEU A 464 -3.62 5.00 27.97
CA LEU A 464 -3.52 4.99 26.51
C LEU A 464 -2.41 4.06 26.02
N THR A 465 -2.44 2.80 26.42
CA THR A 465 -1.34 1.85 26.14
C THR A 465 -1.19 1.47 24.67
N ALA A 466 -2.23 1.69 23.87
CA ALA A 466 -2.21 1.47 22.41
C ALA A 466 -1.69 2.69 21.63
N LEU A 467 -1.44 3.85 22.29
CA LEU A 467 -1.16 5.10 21.60
C LEU A 467 0.20 5.07 20.90
N GLU A 468 0.17 5.21 19.59
CA GLU A 468 1.37 5.27 18.74
C GLU A 468 1.81 6.71 18.46
N GLN A 469 0.86 7.65 18.38
CA GLN A 469 1.18 9.04 18.06
C GLN A 469 0.42 10.02 18.97
N LEU A 470 1.17 10.88 19.64
CA LEU A 470 0.68 11.98 20.46
C LEU A 470 1.18 13.32 19.88
N LEU A 471 0.35 14.00 19.11
CA LEU A 471 0.69 15.21 18.39
C LEU A 471 -0.15 16.38 18.94
N ILE A 472 0.44 17.16 19.84
CA ILE A 472 -0.24 18.25 20.57
C ILE A 472 0.47 19.60 20.43
N SER A 473 1.34 19.74 19.44
CA SER A 473 2.12 20.98 19.19
C SER A 473 1.26 22.21 18.91
N GLY A 474 1.80 23.42 19.12
CA GLY A 474 1.13 24.67 18.72
C GLY A 474 -0.17 24.92 19.47
N ASN A 475 -0.21 24.69 20.78
CA ASN A 475 -1.35 24.90 21.67
C ASN A 475 -0.94 25.76 22.90
N LYS A 476 -1.75 25.76 23.95
CA LYS A 476 -1.48 26.46 25.22
C LYS A 476 -1.39 25.50 26.40
N PHE A 477 -1.11 24.19 26.15
CA PHE A 477 -0.91 23.19 27.21
C PHE A 477 0.18 23.65 28.17
N SER A 478 0.00 23.39 29.46
CA SER A 478 0.88 23.89 30.51
C SER A 478 1.03 22.84 31.63
N GLY A 479 1.84 23.16 32.62
CA GLY A 479 2.15 22.24 33.72
C GLY A 479 3.27 21.28 33.37
N ASN A 480 3.51 20.32 34.24
CA ASN A 480 4.53 19.31 34.05
C ASN A 480 4.02 18.15 33.17
N LEU A 481 4.93 17.47 32.51
CA LEU A 481 4.60 16.22 31.83
C LEU A 481 4.30 15.15 32.89
N PRO A 482 3.14 14.45 32.83
CA PRO A 482 2.77 13.46 33.81
C PRO A 482 3.66 12.22 33.75
N VAL A 483 3.89 11.57 34.90
CA VAL A 483 4.67 10.31 34.95
C VAL A 483 3.96 9.19 34.18
N GLY A 484 2.63 9.24 34.12
CA GLY A 484 1.81 8.31 33.33
C GLY A 484 2.19 8.17 31.85
N ILE A 485 2.82 9.20 31.27
CA ILE A 485 3.28 9.16 29.86
C ILE A 485 4.28 8.02 29.59
N CYS A 486 5.03 7.60 30.63
CA CYS A 486 6.00 6.53 30.52
C CYS A 486 5.39 5.13 30.34
N ASN A 487 4.08 5.00 30.47
CA ASN A 487 3.37 3.74 30.20
C ASN A 487 3.02 3.55 28.72
N LEU A 488 3.23 4.58 27.90
CA LEU A 488 2.93 4.54 26.46
C LEU A 488 4.05 3.86 25.68
N THR A 489 4.27 2.58 25.92
CA THR A 489 5.40 1.82 25.34
C THR A 489 5.33 1.69 23.82
N GLU A 490 4.14 1.81 23.23
CA GLU A 490 3.91 1.76 21.78
C GLU A 490 4.12 3.12 21.09
N LEU A 491 4.33 4.20 21.91
CA LEU A 491 4.45 5.57 21.38
C LEU A 491 5.67 5.72 20.48
N ARG A 492 5.44 6.11 19.23
CA ARG A 492 6.46 6.33 18.19
C ARG A 492 6.76 7.80 17.98
N LYS A 493 5.71 8.65 18.05
CA LYS A 493 5.83 10.09 17.84
C LYS A 493 5.25 10.85 19.02
N PHE A 494 6.05 11.70 19.61
CA PHE A 494 5.60 12.62 20.65
C PHE A 494 5.98 14.06 20.28
N PHE A 495 5.00 14.82 19.82
CA PHE A 495 5.15 16.22 19.41
C PHE A 495 4.36 17.11 20.35
N SER A 496 5.07 17.87 21.18
CA SER A 496 4.49 18.87 22.09
C SER A 496 5.10 20.26 21.93
N ALA A 497 5.71 20.52 20.78
CA ALA A 497 6.37 21.78 20.47
C ALA A 497 5.44 23.00 20.57
N GLY A 498 5.99 24.18 20.93
CA GLY A 498 5.22 25.43 20.90
C GLY A 498 4.05 25.44 21.89
N ASN A 499 4.26 24.95 23.12
CA ASN A 499 3.31 24.96 24.23
C ASN A 499 3.90 25.74 25.43
N LYS A 500 3.34 25.54 26.63
CA LYS A 500 3.80 26.13 27.89
C LYS A 500 4.17 25.08 28.93
N PHE A 501 4.54 23.85 28.50
CA PHE A 501 4.99 22.81 29.41
C PHE A 501 6.20 23.28 30.20
N SER A 502 6.28 22.89 31.47
CA SER A 502 7.31 23.29 32.43
C SER A 502 7.81 22.10 33.23
N GLY A 503 8.78 22.32 34.12
CA GLY A 503 9.38 21.25 34.93
C GLY A 503 10.36 20.39 34.14
N GLU A 504 10.72 19.26 34.70
CA GLU A 504 11.73 18.34 34.14
C GLU A 504 11.09 17.26 33.25
N LEU A 505 11.87 16.65 32.36
CA LEU A 505 11.46 15.44 31.69
C LEU A 505 11.22 14.33 32.73
N PRO A 506 10.15 13.55 32.60
CA PRO A 506 9.90 12.43 33.50
C PRO A 506 11.10 11.48 33.59
N TRP A 507 11.50 11.13 34.80
CA TRP A 507 12.66 10.25 35.04
C TRP A 507 12.57 8.90 34.32
N CYS A 508 11.37 8.46 34.00
CA CYS A 508 11.05 7.19 33.37
C CYS A 508 10.92 7.26 31.83
N ILE A 509 11.29 8.38 31.20
CA ILE A 509 11.17 8.62 29.75
C ILE A 509 11.82 7.50 28.92
N ASN A 510 12.83 6.84 29.45
CA ASN A 510 13.52 5.69 28.86
C ASN A 510 12.64 4.46 28.64
N ARG A 511 11.43 4.40 29.20
CA ARG A 511 10.48 3.31 28.98
C ARG A 511 9.76 3.40 27.62
N LEU A 512 9.79 4.55 26.98
CA LEU A 512 9.22 4.75 25.65
C LEU A 512 10.10 4.11 24.58
N SER A 513 10.26 2.78 24.66
CA SER A 513 11.22 2.03 23.84
C SER A 513 10.95 2.08 22.33
N SER A 514 9.69 2.31 21.92
CA SER A 514 9.27 2.41 20.52
C SER A 514 9.40 3.83 19.95
N LEU A 515 9.82 4.83 20.78
CA LEU A 515 9.82 6.24 20.38
C LEU A 515 10.87 6.52 19.31
N GLN A 516 10.43 7.07 18.18
CA GLN A 516 11.25 7.41 17.01
C GLN A 516 11.49 8.92 16.92
N GLU A 517 10.47 9.72 17.24
CA GLU A 517 10.52 11.17 17.09
C GLU A 517 10.03 11.85 18.38
N LEU A 518 10.88 12.68 18.97
CA LEU A 518 10.57 13.44 20.18
C LEU A 518 10.81 14.94 19.91
N HIS A 519 9.71 15.69 19.74
CA HIS A 519 9.74 17.13 19.44
C HIS A 519 9.07 17.92 20.56
N MET A 520 9.87 18.59 21.40
CA MET A 520 9.40 19.39 22.53
C MET A 520 9.89 20.85 22.50
N GLN A 521 10.36 21.29 21.35
CA GLN A 521 10.94 22.63 21.21
C GLN A 521 9.94 23.75 21.50
N GLY A 522 10.44 24.88 22.01
CA GLY A 522 9.62 26.06 22.28
C GLY A 522 8.64 25.89 23.44
N ASN A 523 9.10 25.32 24.53
CA ASN A 523 8.39 25.20 25.80
C ASN A 523 9.18 25.88 26.97
N ASN A 524 8.74 25.68 28.21
CA ASN A 524 9.43 26.13 29.43
C ASN A 524 10.04 24.97 30.22
N LEU A 525 10.36 23.85 29.54
CA LEU A 525 10.97 22.67 30.15
C LEU A 525 12.36 23.00 30.70
N SER A 526 12.68 22.44 31.86
CA SER A 526 13.90 22.75 32.59
C SER A 526 14.58 21.51 33.15
N GLY A 527 15.57 21.68 33.97
CA GLY A 527 16.34 20.56 34.57
C GLY A 527 17.37 20.00 33.57
N LYS A 528 17.80 18.77 33.82
CA LYS A 528 18.86 18.10 33.02
C LYS A 528 18.26 17.17 31.97
N ILE A 529 18.94 17.03 30.86
CA ILE A 529 18.66 15.92 29.93
C ILE A 529 19.05 14.63 30.66
N PRO A 530 18.12 13.66 30.86
CA PRO A 530 18.39 12.49 31.69
C PRO A 530 19.36 11.52 31.00
N LYS A 531 20.29 10.98 31.77
CA LYS A 531 21.32 10.03 31.31
C LYS A 531 20.73 8.71 30.81
N ASN A 532 19.60 8.29 31.36
CA ASN A 532 18.93 7.05 30.98
C ASN A 532 18.19 7.13 29.65
N ILE A 533 18.33 8.25 28.90
CA ILE A 533 17.77 8.43 27.54
C ILE A 533 18.20 7.31 26.59
N THR A 534 19.25 6.56 26.90
CA THR A 534 19.70 5.37 26.15
C THR A 534 18.62 4.29 26.00
N GLY A 535 17.59 4.30 26.85
CA GLY A 535 16.43 3.40 26.70
C GLY A 535 15.58 3.68 25.47
N LEU A 536 15.75 4.86 24.82
CA LEU A 536 15.08 5.22 23.57
C LEU A 536 15.85 4.67 22.35
N GLY A 537 16.02 3.35 22.26
CA GLY A 537 16.82 2.70 21.23
C GLY A 537 16.37 2.94 19.79
N GLU A 538 15.10 3.25 19.59
CA GLU A 538 14.50 3.51 18.28
C GLU A 538 14.52 5.00 17.89
N LEU A 539 15.03 5.89 18.75
CA LEU A 539 14.98 7.34 18.56
C LEU A 539 15.82 7.78 17.34
N VAL A 540 15.16 8.43 16.40
CA VAL A 540 15.74 8.97 15.15
C VAL A 540 15.89 10.48 15.24
N GLN A 541 14.88 11.17 15.82
CA GLN A 541 14.85 12.63 15.91
C GLN A 541 14.62 13.09 17.35
N LEU A 542 15.48 13.97 17.82
CA LEU A 542 15.37 14.62 19.12
C LEU A 542 15.47 16.15 18.97
N ASP A 543 14.37 16.86 19.21
CA ASP A 543 14.34 18.31 19.29
C ASP A 543 13.84 18.81 20.65
N LEU A 544 14.78 19.30 21.46
CA LEU A 544 14.53 19.93 22.76
C LEU A 544 14.88 21.43 22.73
N SER A 545 15.05 22.01 21.56
CA SER A 545 15.51 23.39 21.41
C SER A 545 14.52 24.42 21.99
N LYS A 546 14.99 25.63 22.27
CA LYS A 546 14.17 26.75 22.78
C LYS A 546 13.42 26.37 24.07
N ASN A 547 14.17 25.88 25.05
CA ASN A 547 13.70 25.51 26.38
C ASN A 547 14.65 26.08 27.45
N GLN A 548 14.58 25.59 28.71
CA GLN A 548 15.42 26.01 29.83
C GLN A 548 16.26 24.82 30.35
N PHE A 549 16.59 23.83 29.51
CA PHE A 549 17.43 22.70 29.91
C PHE A 549 18.82 23.19 30.32
N SER A 550 19.36 22.61 31.39
CA SER A 550 20.62 23.02 32.00
C SER A 550 21.52 21.80 32.28
N GLY A 551 22.72 22.07 32.78
CA GLY A 551 23.72 21.01 33.01
C GLY A 551 24.44 20.60 31.77
N THR A 552 25.09 19.43 31.78
CA THR A 552 25.93 18.95 30.68
C THR A 552 25.14 18.13 29.67
N ILE A 553 25.56 18.13 28.42
CA ILE A 553 25.06 17.17 27.41
C ILE A 553 25.47 15.77 27.88
N PRO A 554 24.53 14.81 28.05
CA PRO A 554 24.86 13.47 28.45
C PRO A 554 25.71 12.75 27.38
N VAL A 555 26.83 12.15 27.81
CA VAL A 555 27.68 11.33 26.93
C VAL A 555 26.89 10.15 26.33
N GLU A 556 25.90 9.68 27.07
CA GLU A 556 25.01 8.58 26.75
C GLU A 556 24.16 8.83 25.47
N LEU A 557 23.95 10.10 25.07
CA LEU A 557 23.31 10.43 23.78
C LEU A 557 24.09 9.86 22.60
N GLY A 558 25.45 9.83 22.70
CA GLY A 558 26.32 9.27 21.66
C GLY A 558 26.19 7.76 21.47
N SER A 559 25.42 7.08 22.33
CA SER A 559 25.17 5.63 22.24
C SER A 559 23.81 5.27 21.63
N LEU A 560 23.00 6.27 21.22
CA LEU A 560 21.70 6.03 20.55
C LEU A 560 21.93 5.56 19.11
N PRO A 561 21.59 4.31 18.76
CA PRO A 561 22.08 3.70 17.50
C PRO A 561 21.43 4.28 16.24
N ARG A 562 20.26 4.92 16.37
CA ARG A 562 19.45 5.42 15.24
C ARG A 562 19.33 6.93 15.17
N LEU A 563 19.90 7.65 16.14
CA LEU A 563 19.77 9.11 16.19
C LEU A 563 20.48 9.77 15.01
N THR A 564 19.73 10.48 14.17
CA THR A 564 20.23 11.21 12.99
C THR A 564 19.94 12.70 13.03
N TYR A 565 18.99 13.11 13.86
CA TYR A 565 18.62 14.51 14.06
C TYR A 565 18.73 14.88 15.54
N LEU A 566 19.60 15.80 15.91
CA LEU A 566 19.77 16.31 17.27
C LEU A 566 19.77 17.83 17.27
N ASN A 567 18.72 18.42 17.84
CA ASN A 567 18.61 19.85 18.07
C ASN A 567 18.32 20.12 19.55
N ILE A 568 19.31 20.66 20.25
CA ILE A 568 19.21 21.09 21.65
C ILE A 568 19.64 22.55 21.81
N SER A 569 19.54 23.31 20.75
CA SER A 569 19.92 24.74 20.71
C SER A 569 19.02 25.62 21.57
N ASN A 570 19.47 26.83 21.85
CA ASN A 570 18.67 27.83 22.61
C ASN A 570 18.21 27.26 23.99
N ASN A 571 19.17 26.82 24.77
CA ASN A 571 18.97 26.31 26.14
C ASN A 571 20.05 26.89 27.08
N MET A 572 20.15 26.35 28.31
CA MET A 572 21.19 26.73 29.29
C MET A 572 22.18 25.59 29.54
N LEU A 573 22.45 24.77 28.51
CA LEU A 573 23.37 23.63 28.59
C LEU A 573 24.81 24.15 28.73
N SER A 574 25.61 23.48 29.57
CA SER A 574 26.97 23.87 29.88
C SER A 574 27.96 22.70 29.81
N GLY A 575 29.25 22.96 30.02
CA GLY A 575 30.28 21.94 29.89
C GLY A 575 30.69 21.68 28.44
N GLU A 576 31.41 20.58 28.23
CA GLU A 576 31.99 20.24 26.92
C GLU A 576 30.97 19.48 26.04
N ILE A 577 31.13 19.55 24.73
CA ILE A 577 30.44 18.71 23.78
C ILE A 577 31.05 17.29 23.85
N PRO A 578 30.29 16.23 24.19
CA PRO A 578 30.82 14.89 24.29
C PRO A 578 31.38 14.37 22.97
N GLU A 579 32.63 13.83 22.99
CA GLU A 579 33.27 13.21 21.82
C GLU A 579 32.42 12.03 21.29
N ASP A 580 31.68 11.35 22.15
CA ASP A 580 30.83 10.21 21.77
C ASP A 580 29.74 10.57 20.76
N LEU A 581 29.30 11.82 20.68
CA LEU A 581 28.35 12.30 19.67
C LEU A 581 28.90 12.20 18.25
N THR A 582 30.21 12.22 18.07
CA THR A 582 30.84 12.06 16.76
C THR A 582 30.70 10.65 16.17
N LYS A 583 30.31 9.67 16.99
CA LYS A 583 30.03 8.30 16.55
C LYS A 583 28.69 8.19 15.82
N LEU A 584 27.80 9.18 15.98
CA LEU A 584 26.50 9.24 15.37
C LEU A 584 26.62 9.79 13.92
N LYS A 585 25.77 9.28 13.03
CA LYS A 585 25.65 9.80 11.67
C LYS A 585 24.57 10.90 11.65
N LEU A 586 24.84 12.03 12.30
CA LEU A 586 23.87 13.11 12.40
C LEU A 586 23.76 13.85 11.06
N THR A 587 22.54 13.96 10.54
CA THR A 587 22.19 14.83 9.41
C THR A 587 21.97 16.27 9.86
N VAL A 588 21.48 16.44 11.09
CA VAL A 588 21.32 17.74 11.77
C VAL A 588 21.94 17.64 13.15
N PHE A 589 22.85 18.55 13.43
CA PHE A 589 23.49 18.73 14.71
C PHE A 589 23.46 20.21 15.09
N ASP A 590 22.57 20.58 16.03
CA ASP A 590 22.45 21.97 16.48
C ASP A 590 22.47 22.04 18.02
N VAL A 591 23.55 22.60 18.57
CA VAL A 591 23.77 22.92 19.97
C VAL A 591 23.98 24.41 20.19
N SER A 592 23.64 25.23 19.18
CA SER A 592 23.86 26.68 19.19
C SER A 592 23.12 27.38 20.36
N ASN A 593 23.59 28.57 20.74
CA ASN A 593 22.97 29.41 21.77
C ASN A 593 22.76 28.66 23.09
N ASN A 594 23.86 28.13 23.64
CA ASN A 594 23.97 27.52 24.98
C ASN A 594 25.16 28.13 25.71
N TRP A 595 25.56 27.53 26.83
CA TRP A 595 26.74 27.92 27.63
C TRP A 595 27.83 26.83 27.54
N LEU A 596 27.96 26.22 26.37
CA LEU A 596 28.96 25.19 26.15
C LEU A 596 30.36 25.76 26.09
N GLN A 597 31.36 24.99 26.59
CA GLN A 597 32.73 25.42 26.69
C GLN A 597 33.70 24.33 26.19
N GLY A 598 34.96 24.69 26.05
CA GLY A 598 36.00 23.75 25.69
C GLY A 598 36.12 23.57 24.18
N ARG A 599 36.86 22.52 23.79
CA ARG A 599 37.18 22.28 22.36
C ARG A 599 36.04 21.59 21.65
N VAL A 600 35.75 22.06 20.44
CA VAL A 600 34.83 21.37 19.53
C VAL A 600 35.42 20.01 19.15
N PRO A 601 34.68 18.88 19.30
CA PRO A 601 35.08 17.54 18.88
C PRO A 601 35.50 17.50 17.40
N THR A 602 36.50 16.69 17.08
CA THR A 602 37.11 16.68 15.73
C THR A 602 36.08 16.31 14.63
N GLY A 603 35.08 15.48 14.93
CA GLY A 603 34.03 15.12 13.99
C GLY A 603 33.05 16.25 13.66
N PHE A 604 32.98 17.29 14.51
CA PHE A 604 32.16 18.48 14.31
C PHE A 604 32.95 19.74 13.98
N ASP A 605 34.28 19.65 13.90
CA ASP A 605 35.17 20.76 13.58
C ASP A 605 35.20 21.03 12.04
N THR A 606 34.04 21.20 11.44
CA THR A 606 33.78 21.37 10.00
C THR A 606 32.91 22.60 9.73
N ASN A 607 33.07 23.21 8.56
CA ASN A 607 32.27 24.38 8.17
C ASN A 607 30.74 24.06 8.11
N SER A 608 30.37 22.83 7.82
CA SER A 608 28.97 22.41 7.79
C SER A 608 28.34 22.38 9.17
N SER A 609 29.12 22.08 10.23
CA SER A 609 28.63 22.06 11.61
C SER A 609 28.64 23.46 12.27
N LEU A 610 29.35 24.41 11.70
CA LEU A 610 29.55 25.73 12.28
C LEU A 610 28.25 26.44 12.71
N PRO A 611 27.16 26.46 11.89
CA PRO A 611 25.92 27.12 12.30
C PRO A 611 25.36 26.56 13.61
N GLY A 612 25.43 25.26 13.78
CA GLY A 612 24.95 24.56 14.97
C GLY A 612 25.83 24.70 16.23
N LEU A 613 26.98 25.38 16.14
CA LEU A 613 27.91 25.63 17.26
C LEU A 613 27.90 27.07 17.76
N LEU A 614 27.41 28.00 16.94
CA LEU A 614 27.43 29.44 17.24
C LEU A 614 26.62 29.79 18.49
N GLY A 615 26.94 30.93 19.13
CA GLY A 615 26.26 31.38 20.33
C GLY A 615 26.69 30.67 21.62
N ASN A 616 27.82 29.91 21.60
CA ASN A 616 28.49 29.35 22.75
C ASN A 616 29.82 30.09 22.94
N ALA A 617 29.86 31.08 23.83
CA ALA A 617 30.98 32.00 23.94
C ALA A 617 32.32 31.37 24.34
N GLU A 618 32.30 30.25 25.07
CA GLU A 618 33.49 29.56 25.60
C GLU A 618 33.91 28.35 24.77
N LEU A 619 33.25 28.07 23.62
CA LEU A 619 33.73 27.07 22.66
C LEU A 619 34.93 27.58 21.89
N CYS A 620 35.90 26.67 21.68
CA CYS A 620 37.07 26.97 20.87
C CYS A 620 37.30 25.92 19.77
N SER A 621 37.85 26.35 18.66
CA SER A 621 38.25 25.49 17.53
C SER A 621 39.62 25.91 16.99
N PHE A 622 40.30 25.00 16.29
CA PHE A 622 41.49 25.34 15.55
C PHE A 622 41.16 25.73 14.10
N ASN A 623 40.03 25.28 13.58
CA ASN A 623 39.71 25.37 12.16
C ASN A 623 38.50 26.30 11.84
N LEU A 624 37.63 26.56 12.83
CA LEU A 624 36.35 27.24 12.59
C LEU A 624 36.37 28.70 13.06
N THR A 625 36.35 29.64 12.15
CA THR A 625 36.07 31.05 12.45
C THR A 625 34.59 31.33 12.31
N PRO A 626 33.94 32.03 13.28
CA PRO A 626 34.49 32.97 14.29
C PRO A 626 34.69 32.40 15.71
N LEU A 627 34.76 31.08 15.89
CA LEU A 627 35.06 30.52 17.21
C LEU A 627 36.47 30.90 17.67
N HIS A 628 36.65 31.03 19.00
CA HIS A 628 37.98 31.36 19.55
C HIS A 628 38.98 30.26 19.27
N PRO A 629 40.24 30.57 18.96
CA PRO A 629 41.30 29.58 18.84
C PRO A 629 41.55 28.91 20.20
N CYS A 630 41.63 27.57 20.21
CA CYS A 630 41.93 26.85 21.45
C CYS A 630 43.33 27.17 21.95
N SER A 631 43.47 27.56 23.21
CA SER A 631 44.75 27.75 23.88
C SER A 631 45.44 26.41 23.96
N GLY A 632 46.63 26.27 23.35
CA GLY A 632 47.44 25.04 23.45
C GLY A 632 47.85 24.77 24.92
N PRO A 633 48.12 23.50 25.26
CA PRO A 633 48.46 23.13 26.64
C PRO A 633 49.66 23.95 27.12
N LYS A 634 49.50 24.75 28.17
CA LYS A 634 50.63 25.39 28.87
C LYS A 634 51.60 24.33 29.29
N ARG A 635 52.83 24.34 28.72
CA ARG A 635 53.93 23.51 29.21
C ARG A 635 54.23 23.82 30.67
N VAL A 636 53.70 22.99 31.59
CA VAL A 636 54.08 23.00 32.96
C VAL A 636 55.48 22.41 33.05
N HIS A 637 56.44 23.21 33.55
CA HIS A 637 57.82 22.81 33.76
C HIS A 637 57.93 21.54 34.61
N GLN A 638 58.47 20.51 33.96
CA GLN A 638 58.78 19.22 34.52
C GLN A 638 60.05 19.33 35.41
N LYS A 639 59.90 19.64 36.69
CA LYS A 639 60.91 19.43 37.68
C LYS A 639 60.28 18.90 38.96
N SER A 640 60.42 17.61 39.18
CA SER A 640 60.27 16.89 40.45
C SER A 640 59.52 15.55 40.40
N TYR A 641 59.84 14.66 39.51
CA TYR A 641 59.27 13.30 39.55
C TYR A 641 60.29 12.16 39.60
N LEU A 642 61.63 12.47 39.80
CA LEU A 642 62.62 11.42 39.90
C LEU A 642 62.66 10.72 41.25
N LEU A 643 62.08 11.32 42.31
CA LEU A 643 62.10 10.74 43.67
C LEU A 643 60.86 9.91 44.00
N VAL A 644 59.74 10.12 43.30
CA VAL A 644 58.50 9.36 43.48
C VAL A 644 58.53 8.06 42.65
N GLY A 645 59.30 8.00 41.57
CA GLY A 645 59.40 6.84 40.67
C GLY A 645 60.10 5.63 41.33
N ILE A 646 61.03 5.82 42.29
CA ILE A 646 61.78 4.69 42.90
C ILE A 646 60.99 4.01 44.00
N LEU A 647 60.13 4.73 44.79
CA LEU A 647 59.31 4.16 45.81
C LEU A 647 58.03 3.46 45.31
N SER A 648 57.59 3.79 44.08
CA SER A 648 56.39 3.13 43.45
C SER A 648 56.79 1.82 42.76
N ALA A 649 58.04 1.61 42.35
CA ALA A 649 58.48 0.40 41.64
C ALA A 649 58.47 -0.87 42.52
N VAL A 650 58.71 -0.71 43.83
CA VAL A 650 58.75 -1.85 44.79
C VAL A 650 57.36 -2.36 45.18
N ALA A 651 56.33 -1.53 45.08
CA ALA A 651 54.92 -1.95 45.34
C ALA A 651 54.17 -2.46 44.08
N VAL A 652 54.58 -2.02 42.88
CA VAL A 652 53.88 -2.34 41.64
C VAL A 652 54.20 -3.75 41.11
N ILE A 653 55.44 -4.25 41.33
CA ILE A 653 55.87 -5.55 40.81
C ILE A 653 55.04 -6.73 41.36
N PRO A 654 54.75 -6.87 42.70
CA PRO A 654 53.88 -7.94 43.18
C PRO A 654 52.42 -7.79 42.74
N ILE A 655 51.91 -6.57 42.60
CA ILE A 655 50.54 -6.31 42.14
C ILE A 655 50.43 -6.65 40.65
N ALA A 656 51.42 -6.30 39.83
CA ALA A 656 51.46 -6.64 38.42
C ALA A 656 51.56 -8.15 38.18
N LEU A 657 52.34 -8.89 39.05
CA LEU A 657 52.38 -10.34 38.99
C LEU A 657 51.04 -10.98 39.42
N LEU A 658 50.35 -10.44 40.43
CA LEU A 658 49.03 -10.92 40.81
C LEU A 658 47.98 -10.64 39.75
N VAL A 659 48.02 -9.46 39.14
CA VAL A 659 47.13 -9.11 38.01
C VAL A 659 47.41 -9.99 36.79
N LEU A 660 48.66 -10.28 36.45
CA LEU A 660 49.05 -11.19 35.38
C LEU A 660 48.58 -12.63 35.66
N LEU A 661 48.63 -13.07 36.94
CA LEU A 661 48.14 -14.39 37.34
C LEU A 661 46.60 -14.45 37.23
N LEU A 662 45.89 -13.38 37.60
CA LEU A 662 44.44 -13.26 37.49
C LEU A 662 44.00 -13.13 36.03
N LEU A 663 44.80 -12.47 35.19
CA LEU A 663 44.53 -12.38 33.75
C LEU A 663 44.79 -13.71 33.02
N LYS A 664 45.79 -14.49 33.46
CA LYS A 664 46.02 -15.85 32.95
C LYS A 664 44.91 -16.81 33.36
N THR A 665 44.45 -16.75 34.62
CA THR A 665 43.30 -17.56 35.05
C THR A 665 42.00 -17.16 34.38
N ARG A 666 41.74 -15.86 34.15
CA ARG A 666 40.59 -15.41 33.34
C ARG A 666 40.69 -15.84 31.88
N LYS A 667 41.89 -15.84 31.26
CA LYS A 667 42.11 -16.41 29.92
C LYS A 667 41.85 -17.92 29.89
N LEU A 668 42.25 -18.67 30.93
CA LEU A 668 41.99 -20.10 31.01
C LEU A 668 40.49 -20.41 31.21
N ILE A 669 39.82 -19.66 32.09
CA ILE A 669 38.36 -19.79 32.35
C ILE A 669 37.57 -19.41 31.07
N ASN A 670 37.98 -18.33 30.37
CA ASN A 670 37.37 -17.96 29.09
C ASN A 670 37.65 -18.97 27.97
N PHE A 671 38.85 -19.64 27.99
CA PHE A 671 39.17 -20.69 27.06
C PHE A 671 38.29 -21.94 27.29
N PHE A 672 38.07 -22.35 28.57
CA PHE A 672 37.17 -23.46 28.89
C PHE A 672 35.69 -23.11 28.70
N ARG A 673 35.28 -21.81 28.89
CA ARG A 673 33.91 -21.35 28.62
C ARG A 673 33.58 -21.28 27.13
N LYS A 674 34.59 -21.06 26.29
CA LYS A 674 34.40 -20.98 24.81
C LYS A 674 34.21 -22.35 24.14
N ARG A 675 34.44 -23.46 24.89
CA ARG A 675 34.43 -24.84 24.34
C ARG A 675 33.09 -25.57 24.53
N SER A 676 32.08 -24.95 25.09
CA SER A 676 30.77 -25.58 25.32
C SER A 676 29.55 -24.82 24.77
N GLN A 677 29.73 -23.89 23.82
CA GLN A 677 28.59 -23.34 23.11
C GLN A 677 28.12 -24.34 22.05
N THR A 678 26.99 -24.98 22.31
CA THR A 678 26.32 -25.85 21.31
C THR A 678 25.60 -24.97 20.32
N TRP A 679 26.07 -24.98 19.07
CA TRP A 679 25.42 -24.33 17.94
C TRP A 679 24.34 -25.23 17.33
N LYS A 680 23.17 -24.64 17.05
CA LYS A 680 22.14 -25.27 16.24
C LYS A 680 22.21 -24.68 14.84
N VAL A 681 22.75 -25.45 13.90
CA VAL A 681 22.81 -25.08 12.47
C VAL A 681 21.69 -25.76 11.74
N THR A 682 20.96 -24.98 10.92
CA THR A 682 19.94 -25.48 9.99
C THR A 682 20.36 -25.09 8.60
N ALA A 683 20.67 -26.09 7.77
CA ALA A 683 21.07 -25.88 6.36
C ALA A 683 19.86 -26.04 5.44
N PHE A 684 19.70 -25.08 4.52
CA PHE A 684 18.68 -25.09 3.46
C PHE A 684 19.27 -25.48 2.11
N GLN A 685 20.61 -25.50 1.99
CA GLN A 685 21.35 -25.97 0.82
C GLN A 685 22.58 -26.79 1.24
N LYS A 686 23.06 -27.64 0.32
CA LYS A 686 24.28 -28.45 0.53
C LYS A 686 25.52 -27.59 0.26
N VAL A 687 25.89 -26.75 1.21
CA VAL A 687 27.14 -25.99 1.21
C VAL A 687 28.03 -26.56 2.32
N PRO A 688 29.28 -26.92 2.07
CA PRO A 688 30.22 -27.34 3.13
C PRO A 688 30.48 -26.12 4.03
N LEU A 689 29.97 -26.15 5.24
CA LEU A 689 30.02 -25.09 6.22
C LEU A 689 30.95 -25.47 7.36
N ASP A 690 31.82 -24.52 7.75
CA ASP A 690 32.49 -24.49 9.03
C ASP A 690 31.99 -23.26 9.84
N GLU A 691 31.34 -23.48 10.96
CA GLU A 691 30.75 -22.46 11.82
C GLU A 691 31.81 -21.48 12.33
N GLU A 692 33.05 -21.93 12.47
CA GLU A 692 34.19 -21.12 12.91
C GLU A 692 34.51 -20.03 11.88
N ASP A 693 34.34 -20.28 10.58
CA ASP A 693 34.62 -19.31 9.50
C ASP A 693 33.65 -18.13 9.57
N VAL A 694 32.37 -18.39 9.82
CA VAL A 694 31.34 -17.34 9.96
C VAL A 694 31.65 -16.47 11.19
N LEU A 695 31.95 -17.08 12.34
CA LEU A 695 32.23 -16.36 13.57
C LEU A 695 33.52 -15.53 13.50
N ALA A 696 34.55 -16.08 12.89
CA ALA A 696 35.81 -15.38 12.70
C ALA A 696 35.67 -14.15 11.82
N SER A 697 34.71 -14.14 10.92
CA SER A 697 34.44 -13.07 9.96
C SER A 697 33.52 -11.97 10.47
N LEU A 698 32.87 -12.09 11.65
CA LEU A 698 32.02 -11.06 12.26
C LEU A 698 32.84 -9.93 12.90
N ARG A 699 33.71 -9.29 12.13
CA ARG A 699 34.55 -8.17 12.54
C ARG A 699 34.16 -6.89 11.80
N ALA A 700 34.54 -5.73 12.37
CA ALA A 700 34.24 -4.44 11.76
C ALA A 700 34.78 -4.29 10.33
N GLU A 701 35.89 -4.95 10.03
CA GLU A 701 36.55 -4.95 8.73
C GLU A 701 35.72 -5.60 7.60
N ASN A 702 34.85 -6.55 7.98
CA ASN A 702 34.00 -7.32 7.06
C ASN A 702 32.55 -6.82 7.03
N LEU A 703 32.23 -5.73 7.72
CA LEU A 703 30.90 -5.15 7.77
C LEU A 703 30.56 -4.51 6.41
N ILE A 704 29.55 -5.02 5.73
CA ILE A 704 29.08 -4.53 4.43
C ILE A 704 27.74 -3.81 4.50
N GLY A 705 26.99 -3.95 5.60
CA GLY A 705 25.73 -3.25 5.79
C GLY A 705 25.25 -3.29 7.23
N SER A 706 24.51 -2.26 7.64
CA SER A 706 23.88 -2.17 8.95
C SER A 706 22.49 -1.56 8.80
N GLY A 707 21.46 -2.20 9.36
CA GLY A 707 20.07 -1.80 9.25
C GLY A 707 19.27 -2.08 10.50
N GLY A 708 17.96 -1.84 10.44
CA GLY A 708 17.05 -2.01 11.56
C GLY A 708 17.02 -3.42 12.15
N SER A 709 17.19 -4.44 11.32
CA SER A 709 17.14 -5.84 11.71
C SER A 709 18.47 -6.42 12.15
N GLY A 710 19.63 -5.78 11.86
CA GLY A 710 20.94 -6.32 12.22
C GLY A 710 22.10 -5.78 11.38
N CYS A 711 23.26 -6.40 11.51
CA CYS A 711 24.49 -6.13 10.75
C CYS A 711 24.77 -7.26 9.77
N VAL A 712 25.18 -6.90 8.53
CA VAL A 712 25.54 -7.87 7.48
C VAL A 712 27.06 -7.83 7.26
N TYR A 713 27.66 -9.01 7.24
CA TYR A 713 29.10 -9.20 7.10
C TYR A 713 29.42 -10.04 5.86
N LYS A 714 30.46 -9.66 5.14
CA LYS A 714 31.04 -10.49 4.08
C LYS A 714 31.89 -11.60 4.69
N VAL A 715 31.59 -12.84 4.33
CA VAL A 715 32.30 -14.03 4.84
C VAL A 715 32.84 -14.83 3.67
N VAL A 716 34.13 -15.14 3.72
CA VAL A 716 34.77 -16.06 2.77
C VAL A 716 34.96 -17.39 3.47
N LEU A 717 34.23 -18.40 3.01
CA LEU A 717 34.32 -19.77 3.54
C LEU A 717 35.64 -20.43 3.14
N LYS A 718 36.10 -21.45 3.87
CA LYS A 718 37.26 -22.28 3.52
C LYS A 718 37.14 -22.91 2.13
N SER A 719 35.97 -23.07 1.61
CA SER A 719 35.68 -23.55 0.23
C SER A 719 36.05 -22.50 -0.84
N GLY A 720 36.38 -21.26 -0.47
CA GLY A 720 36.58 -20.14 -1.38
C GLY A 720 35.28 -19.41 -1.76
N GLN A 721 34.12 -19.92 -1.36
CA GLN A 721 32.84 -19.29 -1.65
C GLN A 721 32.60 -18.09 -0.74
N THR A 722 32.19 -16.94 -1.31
CA THR A 722 31.80 -15.75 -0.55
C THR A 722 30.29 -15.82 -0.23
N VAL A 723 29.93 -15.50 1.02
CA VAL A 723 28.54 -15.46 1.52
C VAL A 723 28.31 -14.19 2.33
N ALA A 724 27.04 -13.81 2.52
CA ALA A 724 26.63 -12.69 3.35
C ALA A 724 26.02 -13.20 4.68
N ALA A 725 26.60 -12.84 5.82
CA ALA A 725 26.11 -13.24 7.13
C ALA A 725 25.40 -12.06 7.83
N LYS A 726 24.07 -12.14 7.97
CA LYS A 726 23.22 -11.18 8.68
C LYS A 726 23.13 -11.59 10.16
N LYS A 727 23.81 -10.87 11.03
CA LYS A 727 23.72 -11.00 12.49
C LYS A 727 22.60 -10.09 12.98
N LEU A 728 21.56 -10.68 13.57
CA LEU A 728 20.45 -9.92 14.15
C LEU A 728 20.84 -9.30 15.49
N TRP A 729 20.21 -8.15 15.81
CA TRP A 729 20.41 -7.47 17.08
C TRP A 729 19.85 -8.29 18.24
N GLU A 730 20.56 -8.33 19.38
CA GLU A 730 20.07 -8.91 20.62
C GLU A 730 19.01 -8.00 21.24
N ALA A 731 17.75 -8.41 21.28
CA ALA A 731 16.75 -7.72 22.07
C ALA A 731 16.75 -8.31 23.49
N LYS A 732 17.23 -7.53 24.46
CA LYS A 732 17.07 -7.84 25.87
C LYS A 732 15.61 -7.59 26.26
N GLY A 733 14.80 -8.65 26.34
CA GLY A 733 13.60 -8.65 27.18
C GLY A 733 12.23 -8.78 26.56
N SER A 734 12.04 -8.91 25.24
CA SER A 734 10.76 -9.33 24.64
C SER A 734 10.91 -9.71 23.17
N GLU A 735 10.62 -10.98 22.83
CA GLU A 735 10.46 -11.62 21.53
C GLU A 735 11.27 -11.14 20.30
N PRO A 736 12.60 -11.36 20.27
CA PRO A 736 13.34 -11.35 19.01
C PRO A 736 13.08 -12.62 18.17
N GLU A 737 12.36 -13.58 18.74
CA GLU A 737 12.05 -14.86 18.09
C GLU A 737 11.08 -14.70 16.92
N GLY A 738 10.23 -13.67 16.94
CA GLY A 738 9.23 -13.42 15.91
C GLY A 738 9.82 -13.06 14.55
N ALA A 739 10.69 -12.04 14.46
CA ALA A 739 11.27 -11.60 13.19
C ALA A 739 12.24 -12.64 12.59
N PHE A 740 13.10 -13.25 13.45
CA PHE A 740 13.98 -14.32 13.00
C PHE A 740 13.19 -15.53 12.48
N ARG A 741 12.18 -15.96 13.25
CA ARG A 741 11.34 -17.10 12.87
C ARG A 741 10.58 -16.81 11.58
N ALA A 742 9.98 -15.61 11.44
CA ALA A 742 9.27 -15.18 10.24
C ALA A 742 10.18 -15.20 9.00
N GLU A 743 11.42 -14.68 9.12
CA GLU A 743 12.38 -14.66 8.02
C GLU A 743 12.84 -16.08 7.65
N VAL A 744 13.07 -16.95 8.64
CA VAL A 744 13.44 -18.36 8.41
C VAL A 744 12.29 -19.18 7.81
N GLU A 745 11.08 -19.05 8.35
CA GLU A 745 9.90 -19.76 7.85
C GLU A 745 9.54 -19.29 6.43
N THR A 746 9.65 -18.00 6.15
CA THR A 746 9.40 -17.44 4.83
C THR A 746 10.46 -17.87 3.82
N MET A 747 11.74 -17.70 4.13
CA MET A 747 12.85 -17.90 3.19
C MET A 747 13.30 -19.36 3.06
N GLY A 748 13.02 -20.21 4.03
CA GLY A 748 13.48 -21.61 4.05
C GLY A 748 12.98 -22.43 2.86
N GLY A 749 11.78 -22.14 2.36
CA GLY A 749 11.14 -22.84 1.23
C GLY A 749 11.30 -22.14 -0.13
N ILE A 750 11.66 -20.87 -0.15
CA ILE A 750 11.67 -20.05 -1.39
C ILE A 750 12.85 -20.43 -2.30
N ARG A 751 12.57 -20.63 -3.59
CA ARG A 751 13.56 -20.88 -4.64
C ARG A 751 13.14 -20.18 -5.92
N HIS A 752 13.65 -18.95 -6.14
CA HIS A 752 13.37 -18.14 -7.32
C HIS A 752 14.61 -17.35 -7.76
N LEU A 753 14.79 -17.15 -9.07
CA LEU A 753 15.95 -16.45 -9.64
C LEU A 753 16.11 -15.02 -9.07
N ASN A 754 15.00 -14.32 -8.90
CA ASN A 754 14.96 -12.92 -8.47
C ASN A 754 14.65 -12.74 -6.98
N ILE A 755 14.94 -13.75 -6.17
CA ILE A 755 14.87 -13.68 -4.70
C ILE A 755 16.17 -14.21 -4.13
N VAL A 756 16.71 -13.47 -3.12
CA VAL A 756 17.97 -13.87 -2.46
C VAL A 756 17.79 -15.23 -1.77
N LYS A 757 18.81 -16.09 -1.86
CA LYS A 757 18.74 -17.45 -1.29
C LYS A 757 19.29 -17.47 0.13
N LEU A 758 18.48 -17.97 1.06
CA LEU A 758 18.94 -18.34 2.39
C LEU A 758 19.66 -19.68 2.31
N LEU A 759 20.93 -19.69 2.69
CA LEU A 759 21.80 -20.87 2.61
C LEU A 759 21.70 -21.70 3.89
N PHE A 760 21.86 -21.06 5.05
CA PHE A 760 21.76 -21.70 6.35
C PHE A 760 21.57 -20.69 7.48
N THR A 761 21.22 -21.20 8.66
CA THR A 761 21.10 -20.39 9.89
C THR A 761 21.96 -20.96 10.99
N CYS A 762 22.56 -20.08 11.81
CA CYS A 762 23.32 -20.43 13.00
C CYS A 762 22.68 -19.79 14.22
N ILE A 763 22.31 -20.60 15.20
CA ILE A 763 21.66 -20.16 16.45
C ILE A 763 22.50 -20.60 17.63
N SER A 764 22.79 -19.68 18.53
CA SER A 764 23.36 -19.93 19.87
C SER A 764 22.59 -19.13 20.92
N GLU A 765 22.99 -19.25 22.18
CA GLU A 765 22.39 -18.44 23.25
C GLU A 765 22.57 -16.94 23.01
N ASP A 766 23.74 -16.52 22.44
CA ASP A 766 24.12 -15.12 22.26
C ASP A 766 23.94 -14.61 20.81
N TYR A 767 23.73 -15.49 19.82
CA TYR A 767 23.78 -15.10 18.39
C TYR A 767 22.70 -15.77 17.58
N ARG A 768 22.03 -14.98 16.72
CA ARG A 768 21.14 -15.44 15.65
C ARG A 768 21.65 -14.89 14.34
N ILE A 769 22.11 -15.80 13.46
CA ILE A 769 22.77 -15.44 12.20
C ILE A 769 22.05 -16.14 11.06
N LEU A 770 21.67 -15.33 10.05
CA LEU A 770 21.13 -15.78 8.76
C LEU A 770 22.24 -15.65 7.72
N VAL A 771 22.49 -16.68 6.93
CA VAL A 771 23.54 -16.66 5.90
C VAL A 771 22.93 -16.83 4.53
N TYR A 772 23.21 -15.86 3.68
CA TYR A 772 22.67 -15.71 2.33
C TYR A 772 23.78 -15.83 1.28
N GLU A 773 23.38 -16.06 0.02
CA GLU A 773 24.28 -15.83 -1.12
C GLU A 773 24.77 -14.37 -1.12
N TYR A 774 26.04 -14.17 -1.55
CA TYR A 774 26.64 -12.83 -1.60
C TYR A 774 26.31 -12.13 -2.92
N MET A 775 26.01 -10.82 -2.87
CA MET A 775 25.70 -10.00 -4.03
C MET A 775 26.82 -9.00 -4.28
N GLU A 776 27.50 -9.14 -5.40
CA GLU A 776 28.75 -8.44 -5.72
C GLU A 776 28.53 -6.95 -5.93
N ASN A 777 27.40 -6.57 -6.55
CA ASN A 777 27.10 -5.18 -6.90
C ASN A 777 26.26 -4.44 -5.82
N GLY A 778 26.09 -5.04 -4.63
CA GLY A 778 25.37 -4.39 -3.53
C GLY A 778 23.89 -4.16 -3.80
N SER A 779 23.30 -3.07 -3.29
CA SER A 779 21.90 -2.75 -3.49
C SER A 779 21.66 -1.84 -4.70
N LEU A 780 20.47 -1.93 -5.28
CA LEU A 780 20.01 -1.02 -6.33
C LEU A 780 20.03 0.45 -5.86
N GLY A 781 19.78 0.68 -4.57
CA GLY A 781 19.82 2.01 -3.97
C GLY A 781 21.23 2.60 -4.00
N ASP A 782 22.25 1.80 -3.70
CA ASP A 782 23.67 2.22 -3.76
C ASP A 782 24.07 2.53 -5.20
N VAL A 783 23.69 1.66 -6.14
CA VAL A 783 23.99 1.82 -7.57
C VAL A 783 23.31 3.04 -8.20
N LEU A 784 22.10 3.39 -7.77
CA LEU A 784 21.37 4.54 -8.33
C LEU A 784 21.76 5.89 -7.71
N HIS A 785 22.18 5.90 -6.44
CA HIS A 785 22.25 7.13 -5.65
C HIS A 785 23.66 7.47 -5.13
N ASP A 786 24.63 6.52 -5.11
CA ASP A 786 26.01 6.75 -4.67
C ASP A 786 26.96 6.90 -5.88
N LEU A 787 26.92 8.07 -6.51
CA LEU A 787 27.74 8.39 -7.67
C LEU A 787 29.20 8.74 -7.34
N GLU A 788 29.56 8.96 -6.05
CA GLU A 788 30.91 9.37 -5.65
C GLU A 788 31.92 8.20 -5.53
N GLY A 789 31.45 6.95 -5.52
CA GLY A 789 32.27 5.75 -5.35
C GLY A 789 32.72 5.02 -6.63
N GLY A 790 32.53 5.57 -7.82
CA GLY A 790 32.88 4.90 -9.08
C GLY A 790 31.87 3.82 -9.51
N GLY A 791 30.62 3.98 -9.13
CA GLY A 791 29.54 3.02 -9.36
C GLY A 791 29.29 2.69 -10.83
N VAL A 792 28.85 1.46 -11.07
CA VAL A 792 28.49 0.93 -12.41
C VAL A 792 27.40 1.79 -13.02
N LEU A 793 27.70 2.46 -14.13
CA LEU A 793 26.71 3.19 -14.93
C LEU A 793 25.67 2.19 -15.48
N VAL A 794 24.46 2.17 -14.88
CA VAL A 794 23.36 1.34 -15.33
C VAL A 794 22.65 2.03 -16.48
N ASP A 795 22.86 1.56 -17.69
CA ASP A 795 22.19 2.00 -18.90
C ASP A 795 20.70 1.59 -18.92
N TRP A 796 19.94 2.13 -19.86
CA TRP A 796 18.49 1.90 -19.90
C TRP A 796 18.10 0.41 -20.07
N PRO A 797 18.74 -0.40 -20.94
CA PRO A 797 18.46 -1.83 -21.03
C PRO A 797 18.63 -2.56 -19.70
N LYS A 798 19.68 -2.24 -18.93
CA LYS A 798 19.92 -2.84 -17.61
C LYS A 798 18.89 -2.39 -16.58
N ARG A 799 18.50 -1.10 -16.57
CA ARG A 799 17.41 -0.61 -15.70
C ARG A 799 16.10 -1.32 -15.98
N PHE A 800 15.81 -1.56 -17.25
CA PHE A 800 14.64 -2.32 -17.66
C PHE A 800 14.71 -3.78 -17.22
N ALA A 801 15.85 -4.43 -17.37
CA ALA A 801 16.07 -5.81 -16.91
C ALA A 801 15.92 -5.92 -15.39
N ILE A 802 16.46 -4.95 -14.63
CA ILE A 802 16.30 -4.87 -13.17
C ILE A 802 14.82 -4.71 -12.80
N ALA A 803 14.09 -3.82 -13.46
CA ALA A 803 12.66 -3.67 -13.25
C ALA A 803 11.91 -4.99 -13.49
N MET A 804 12.15 -5.63 -14.63
CA MET A 804 11.48 -6.89 -14.99
C MET A 804 11.78 -8.02 -14.01
N GLY A 805 13.05 -8.23 -13.64
CA GLY A 805 13.42 -9.29 -12.69
C GLY A 805 12.84 -9.04 -11.29
N THR A 806 12.80 -7.78 -10.83
CA THR A 806 12.15 -7.43 -9.55
C THR A 806 10.66 -7.76 -9.59
N ALA A 807 9.96 -7.41 -10.68
CA ALA A 807 8.55 -7.76 -10.86
C ALA A 807 8.31 -9.27 -10.85
N GLN A 808 9.20 -10.05 -11.49
CA GLN A 808 9.12 -11.53 -11.49
C GLN A 808 9.28 -12.10 -10.08
N GLY A 809 10.23 -11.58 -9.29
CA GLY A 809 10.40 -11.97 -7.89
C GLY A 809 9.17 -11.68 -7.06
N LEU A 810 8.56 -10.51 -7.25
CA LEU A 810 7.36 -10.10 -6.52
C LEU A 810 6.13 -10.93 -6.92
N ALA A 811 5.96 -11.19 -8.22
CA ALA A 811 4.89 -12.04 -8.73
C ALA A 811 4.96 -13.46 -8.15
N TYR A 812 6.15 -14.03 -8.06
CA TYR A 812 6.37 -15.33 -7.43
C TYR A 812 5.92 -15.35 -5.95
N LEU A 813 6.25 -14.30 -5.19
CA LEU A 813 5.84 -14.19 -3.78
C LEU A 813 4.33 -14.12 -3.62
N HIS A 814 3.66 -13.32 -4.46
CA HIS A 814 2.23 -13.05 -4.33
C HIS A 814 1.35 -14.17 -4.88
N HIS A 815 1.80 -14.85 -5.95
CA HIS A 815 0.92 -15.73 -6.72
C HIS A 815 1.38 -17.19 -6.76
N ASP A 816 2.69 -17.45 -6.73
CA ASP A 816 3.23 -18.82 -6.84
C ASP A 816 3.53 -19.42 -5.45
N CYS A 817 3.63 -18.60 -4.38
CA CYS A 817 3.78 -19.09 -3.02
C CYS A 817 2.43 -19.42 -2.38
N VAL A 818 2.34 -20.56 -1.68
CA VAL A 818 1.15 -20.96 -0.91
C VAL A 818 1.57 -21.23 0.54
N PRO A 819 1.12 -20.42 1.50
CA PRO A 819 0.33 -19.19 1.35
C PRO A 819 1.08 -18.04 0.68
N ALA A 820 0.35 -17.08 0.09
CA ALA A 820 0.92 -15.90 -0.52
C ALA A 820 1.75 -15.08 0.48
N ILE A 821 2.86 -14.50 0.03
CA ILE A 821 3.83 -13.81 0.87
C ILE A 821 3.87 -12.34 0.46
N MET A 822 3.51 -11.44 1.39
CA MET A 822 3.64 -10.00 1.22
C MET A 822 4.97 -9.53 1.80
N HIS A 823 5.76 -8.80 1.03
CA HIS A 823 7.11 -8.35 1.44
C HIS A 823 7.07 -7.22 2.46
N ARG A 824 6.21 -6.22 2.25
CA ARG A 824 5.90 -5.07 3.13
C ARG A 824 7.02 -4.03 3.31
N ASP A 825 8.23 -4.28 2.84
CA ASP A 825 9.34 -3.31 2.84
C ASP A 825 10.14 -3.33 1.52
N LEU A 826 9.44 -3.35 0.40
CA LEU A 826 10.09 -3.28 -0.91
C LEU A 826 10.61 -1.85 -1.15
N LYS A 827 11.91 -1.73 -1.38
CA LYS A 827 12.63 -0.47 -1.68
C LYS A 827 13.90 -0.75 -2.45
N SER A 828 14.50 0.26 -3.05
CA SER A 828 15.74 0.10 -3.83
C SER A 828 16.90 -0.50 -3.02
N ASN A 829 17.00 -0.23 -1.71
CA ASN A 829 18.02 -0.82 -0.85
C ASN A 829 17.77 -2.31 -0.52
N ASN A 830 16.57 -2.83 -0.70
CA ASN A 830 16.22 -4.23 -0.49
C ASN A 830 16.18 -5.03 -1.82
N ILE A 831 16.63 -4.44 -2.92
CA ILE A 831 16.84 -5.10 -4.21
C ILE A 831 18.35 -5.20 -4.40
N LEU A 832 18.93 -6.38 -4.25
CA LEU A 832 20.34 -6.64 -4.41
C LEU A 832 20.67 -7.06 -5.83
N LEU A 833 21.90 -6.80 -6.27
CA LEU A 833 22.36 -7.05 -7.63
C LEU A 833 23.54 -8.02 -7.61
N ASP A 834 23.45 -9.13 -8.35
CA ASP A 834 24.54 -10.08 -8.52
C ASP A 834 25.59 -9.57 -9.54
N GLU A 835 26.58 -10.37 -9.88
CA GLU A 835 27.69 -10.01 -10.77
C GLU A 835 27.20 -9.53 -12.16
N GLU A 836 26.13 -10.14 -12.68
CA GLU A 836 25.50 -9.80 -13.97
C GLU A 836 24.46 -8.66 -13.85
N LEU A 837 24.29 -8.05 -12.69
CA LEU A 837 23.25 -7.07 -12.37
C LEU A 837 21.81 -7.66 -12.38
N THR A 838 21.68 -8.97 -12.18
CA THR A 838 20.36 -9.59 -12.02
C THR A 838 19.79 -9.19 -10.64
N PRO A 839 18.56 -8.63 -10.56
CA PRO A 839 17.98 -8.19 -9.29
C PRO A 839 17.49 -9.37 -8.46
N LYS A 840 17.71 -9.29 -7.16
CA LYS A 840 17.19 -10.23 -6.17
C LYS A 840 16.55 -9.48 -5.01
N VAL A 841 15.27 -9.73 -4.78
CA VAL A 841 14.53 -9.18 -3.62
C VAL A 841 15.07 -9.81 -2.34
N ALA A 842 15.34 -8.97 -1.34
CA ALA A 842 15.99 -9.33 -0.08
C ALA A 842 15.35 -8.65 1.13
N ASP A 843 15.72 -9.05 2.34
CA ASP A 843 15.26 -8.54 3.65
C ASP A 843 13.76 -8.79 3.93
N PHE A 844 13.43 -10.03 4.26
CA PHE A 844 12.08 -10.50 4.56
C PHE A 844 11.72 -10.36 6.05
N GLY A 845 12.42 -9.53 6.81
CA GLY A 845 12.20 -9.32 8.25
C GLY A 845 10.81 -8.77 8.61
N LEU A 846 10.11 -8.16 7.65
CA LEU A 846 8.75 -7.66 7.79
C LEU A 846 7.71 -8.45 6.98
N ALA A 847 8.12 -9.52 6.29
CA ALA A 847 7.24 -10.28 5.42
C ALA A 847 6.11 -10.99 6.19
N LYS A 848 4.96 -11.13 5.54
CA LYS A 848 3.77 -11.77 6.12
C LYS A 848 3.16 -12.77 5.16
N MET A 849 2.94 -13.99 5.65
CA MET A 849 2.18 -15.02 4.95
C MET A 849 0.67 -14.82 5.17
N LEU A 850 -0.11 -14.77 4.09
CA LEU A 850 -1.57 -14.64 4.14
C LEU A 850 -2.22 -16.02 4.09
N LYS A 851 -2.82 -16.49 5.19
CA LYS A 851 -3.59 -17.74 5.21
C LYS A 851 -4.97 -17.52 4.59
N ARG A 852 -5.36 -18.37 3.64
CA ARG A 852 -6.65 -18.29 2.93
C ARG A 852 -7.87 -18.74 3.75
N ASP A 853 -7.71 -19.37 4.93
CA ASP A 853 -8.76 -20.10 5.64
C ASP A 853 -9.34 -19.41 6.88
N VAL A 854 -9.32 -18.07 6.94
CA VAL A 854 -9.89 -17.35 8.08
C VAL A 854 -10.97 -16.41 7.56
N ASN A 855 -12.18 -16.49 8.15
CA ASN A 855 -13.31 -15.59 7.87
C ASN A 855 -12.86 -14.14 7.81
N GLU A 856 -13.47 -13.32 6.95
CA GLU A 856 -13.09 -11.91 6.71
C GLU A 856 -12.96 -11.05 7.99
N SER A 857 -13.60 -11.44 9.09
CA SER A 857 -13.49 -10.80 10.40
C SER A 857 -12.15 -11.04 11.13
N ASP A 858 -11.35 -12.01 10.72
CA ASP A 858 -10.07 -12.38 11.34
C ASP A 858 -8.85 -12.08 10.45
N GLN A 859 -8.98 -11.27 9.40
CA GLN A 859 -7.84 -10.65 8.76
C GLN A 859 -7.22 -9.68 9.75
N VAL A 860 -6.30 -10.19 10.54
CA VAL A 860 -5.58 -9.49 11.60
C VAL A 860 -5.05 -8.17 11.03
N MET A 861 -5.59 -7.06 11.51
CA MET A 861 -5.05 -5.73 11.24
C MET A 861 -3.56 -5.76 11.55
N SER A 862 -2.75 -5.56 10.54
CA SER A 862 -1.30 -5.57 10.68
C SER A 862 -0.86 -4.14 10.84
N ARG A 863 -0.01 -3.87 11.85
CA ARG A 863 0.66 -2.57 11.98
C ARG A 863 1.25 -2.15 10.64
N VAL A 864 1.06 -0.88 10.26
CA VAL A 864 1.71 -0.30 9.09
C VAL A 864 3.22 -0.46 9.26
N ALA A 865 3.84 -1.19 8.35
CA ALA A 865 5.26 -1.44 8.36
C ALA A 865 5.83 -1.18 6.98
N GLY A 866 7.09 -0.73 6.91
CA GLY A 866 7.78 -0.41 5.67
C GLY A 866 8.57 0.88 5.77
N SER A 867 9.32 1.20 4.72
CA SER A 867 10.21 2.37 4.67
C SER A 867 9.47 3.61 4.18
N TYR A 868 9.62 4.74 4.89
CA TYR A 868 9.01 6.01 4.53
C TYR A 868 9.34 6.42 3.08
N GLY A 869 8.32 6.82 2.34
CA GLY A 869 8.41 7.14 0.91
C GLY A 869 8.04 5.97 -0.03
N TYR A 870 7.92 4.73 0.50
CA TYR A 870 7.52 3.55 -0.26
C TYR A 870 6.20 2.93 0.23
N ILE A 871 5.68 3.38 1.38
CA ILE A 871 4.43 2.88 1.96
C ILE A 871 3.26 3.36 1.12
N ALA A 872 2.38 2.43 0.73
CA ALA A 872 1.15 2.74 0.02
C ALA A 872 0.22 3.59 0.87
N PRO A 873 -0.37 4.67 0.35
CA PRO A 873 -1.26 5.54 1.12
C PRO A 873 -2.43 4.78 1.76
N GLU A 874 -3.07 3.92 1.00
CA GLU A 874 -4.18 3.08 1.46
C GLU A 874 -3.79 2.13 2.58
N TYR A 875 -2.56 1.64 2.59
CA TYR A 875 -2.06 0.78 3.67
C TYR A 875 -1.94 1.54 5.00
N ALA A 876 -1.63 2.84 4.92
CA ALA A 876 -1.58 3.70 6.10
C ALA A 876 -2.97 3.94 6.72
N TYR A 877 -4.04 3.85 5.94
CA TYR A 877 -5.42 4.10 6.38
C TYR A 877 -6.19 2.80 6.70
N THR A 878 -6.03 1.75 5.91
CA THR A 878 -6.81 0.52 6.04
C THR A 878 -6.17 -0.52 6.96
N MET A 879 -4.87 -0.43 7.23
CA MET A 879 -4.06 -1.44 7.94
C MET A 879 -4.20 -2.87 7.37
N LYS A 880 -4.85 -3.02 6.21
CA LYS A 880 -4.97 -4.31 5.52
C LYS A 880 -3.71 -4.57 4.69
N VAL A 881 -3.05 -5.68 4.96
CA VAL A 881 -1.89 -6.13 4.17
C VAL A 881 -2.41 -6.83 2.93
N THR A 882 -2.17 -6.23 1.77
CA THR A 882 -2.51 -6.80 0.47
C THR A 882 -1.29 -6.73 -0.46
N GLU A 883 -1.33 -7.49 -1.55
CA GLU A 883 -0.33 -7.41 -2.62
C GLU A 883 -0.19 -5.99 -3.21
N LYS A 884 -1.28 -5.19 -3.19
CA LYS A 884 -1.30 -3.81 -3.70
C LYS A 884 -0.31 -2.91 -2.97
N SER A 885 -0.06 -3.16 -1.69
CA SER A 885 0.93 -2.40 -0.92
C SER A 885 2.36 -2.59 -1.47
N ASP A 886 2.74 -3.83 -1.80
CA ASP A 886 4.04 -4.13 -2.40
C ASP A 886 4.11 -3.61 -3.86
N VAL A 887 3.00 -3.65 -4.60
CA VAL A 887 2.89 -3.10 -5.97
C VAL A 887 3.11 -1.59 -5.97
N TYR A 888 2.54 -0.86 -4.99
CA TYR A 888 2.81 0.57 -4.82
C TYR A 888 4.29 0.83 -4.54
N SER A 889 4.88 0.11 -3.58
CA SER A 889 6.31 0.23 -3.25
C SER A 889 7.19 -0.05 -4.48
N TYR A 890 6.81 -1.04 -5.30
CA TYR A 890 7.46 -1.33 -6.57
C TYR A 890 7.30 -0.17 -7.58
N GLY A 891 6.14 0.47 -7.64
CA GLY A 891 5.92 1.68 -8.42
C GLY A 891 6.89 2.80 -8.08
N ILE A 892 7.19 3.00 -6.78
CA ILE A 892 8.21 3.97 -6.33
C ILE A 892 9.60 3.56 -6.84
N VAL A 893 9.98 2.29 -6.75
CA VAL A 893 11.26 1.79 -7.28
C VAL A 893 11.36 2.03 -8.80
N LEU A 894 10.27 1.87 -9.55
CA LEU A 894 10.24 2.20 -10.97
C LEU A 894 10.50 3.70 -11.23
N LEU A 895 9.95 4.58 -10.39
CA LEU A 895 10.21 6.01 -10.47
C LEU A 895 11.68 6.33 -10.13
N GLU A 896 12.30 5.64 -9.17
CA GLU A 896 13.74 5.76 -8.90
C GLU A 896 14.59 5.32 -10.10
N LEU A 897 14.27 4.17 -10.72
CA LEU A 897 14.93 3.68 -11.93
C LEU A 897 14.82 4.67 -13.10
N LEU A 898 13.65 5.34 -13.25
CA LEU A 898 13.39 6.32 -14.30
C LEU A 898 14.12 7.64 -14.06
N THR A 899 14.14 8.11 -12.81
CA THR A 899 14.58 9.47 -12.48
C THR A 899 16.01 9.54 -11.92
N GLY A 900 16.53 8.44 -11.39
CA GLY A 900 17.77 8.39 -10.63
C GLY A 900 17.69 9.14 -9.30
N LYS A 901 16.48 9.43 -8.76
CA LYS A 901 16.27 10.22 -7.56
C LYS A 901 15.59 9.41 -6.47
N ARG A 902 15.97 9.67 -5.21
CA ARG A 902 15.33 9.07 -4.04
C ARG A 902 13.87 9.51 -3.90
N PRO A 903 12.98 8.74 -3.24
CA PRO A 903 11.55 9.09 -3.12
C PRO A 903 11.28 10.48 -2.52
N ASN A 904 12.15 10.94 -1.62
CA ASN A 904 12.05 12.22 -0.92
C ASN A 904 13.29 13.10 -1.21
N ASP A 905 13.74 13.16 -2.46
CA ASP A 905 14.89 13.97 -2.87
C ASP A 905 14.62 15.47 -2.63
N SER A 906 15.55 16.14 -1.99
CA SER A 906 15.42 17.58 -1.63
C SER A 906 15.21 18.50 -2.84
N SER A 907 15.61 18.06 -4.04
CA SER A 907 15.40 18.83 -5.28
C SER A 907 13.95 18.90 -5.74
N PHE A 908 13.05 18.15 -5.12
CA PHE A 908 11.61 18.22 -5.43
C PHE A 908 10.94 19.46 -4.81
N GLY A 909 11.47 20.03 -3.71
CA GLY A 909 10.91 21.14 -2.93
C GLY A 909 10.27 20.67 -1.62
N GLU A 910 9.90 21.62 -0.76
CA GLU A 910 9.25 21.33 0.53
C GLU A 910 7.91 20.60 0.34
N ASN A 911 7.67 19.55 1.12
CA ASN A 911 6.45 18.72 1.09
C ASN A 911 6.15 18.00 -0.24
N MET A 912 7.17 17.80 -1.09
CA MET A 912 7.04 17.09 -2.37
C MET A 912 7.81 15.77 -2.34
N ASN A 913 7.16 14.67 -2.72
CA ASN A 913 7.80 13.38 -2.95
C ASN A 913 7.86 13.08 -4.46
N ILE A 914 8.51 11.96 -4.82
CA ILE A 914 8.72 11.56 -6.22
C ILE A 914 7.38 11.39 -6.97
N VAL A 915 6.34 10.91 -6.31
CA VAL A 915 5.00 10.71 -6.90
C VAL A 915 4.36 12.07 -7.18
N LYS A 916 4.28 12.94 -6.20
CA LYS A 916 3.74 14.30 -6.37
C LYS A 916 4.55 15.11 -7.39
N TRP A 917 5.86 14.93 -7.41
CA TRP A 917 6.75 15.62 -8.36
C TRP A 917 6.55 15.14 -9.80
N THR A 918 6.33 13.85 -10.02
CA THR A 918 6.06 13.28 -11.35
C THR A 918 4.65 13.61 -11.84
N THR A 919 3.64 13.56 -10.95
CA THR A 919 2.23 13.83 -11.27
C THR A 919 1.87 15.32 -11.25
N GLY A 920 2.45 16.12 -10.36
CA GLY A 920 2.15 17.56 -10.20
C GLY A 920 2.63 18.48 -11.32
N ARG A 921 3.32 17.96 -12.33
CA ARG A 921 3.84 18.74 -13.47
C ARG A 921 2.83 19.07 -14.56
N GLU A 922 1.63 18.54 -14.53
CA GLU A 922 0.64 18.81 -15.60
C GLU A 922 -0.04 20.18 -15.49
N ARG A 923 -0.09 20.82 -14.34
CA ARG A 923 -0.84 22.09 -14.12
C ARG A 923 -0.09 23.40 -14.39
N HIS A 924 1.24 23.41 -14.62
CA HIS A 924 1.96 24.65 -14.87
C HIS A 924 2.72 24.65 -16.20
N SER A 925 2.07 25.28 -17.19
CA SER A 925 2.64 26.00 -18.35
C SER A 925 3.04 25.19 -19.59
N ARG A 926 2.23 25.35 -20.63
CA ARG A 926 2.56 25.06 -22.05
C ARG A 926 3.88 25.71 -22.55
N ARG A 927 4.48 26.64 -21.82
CA ARG A 927 5.76 27.29 -22.22
C ARG A 927 7.03 26.59 -21.72
N SER A 928 6.95 25.76 -20.70
CA SER A 928 8.10 24.99 -20.20
C SER A 928 8.27 23.62 -20.86
N ARG A 929 7.24 23.10 -21.55
CA ARG A 929 7.31 21.79 -22.25
C ARG A 929 8.35 21.76 -23.39
N LEU A 930 8.52 22.87 -24.10
CA LEU A 930 9.45 22.95 -25.24
C LEU A 930 10.94 22.98 -24.84
N ARG A 931 11.29 23.40 -23.63
CA ARG A 931 12.68 23.38 -23.17
C ARG A 931 13.09 22.02 -22.57
N ARG A 932 12.14 21.22 -22.04
CA ARG A 932 12.44 19.93 -21.38
C ARG A 932 12.41 18.74 -22.33
N CYS A 933 11.63 18.77 -23.39
CA CYS A 933 11.74 17.80 -24.48
C CYS A 933 13.13 17.78 -25.13
N ARG A 934 13.86 18.92 -25.13
CA ARG A 934 15.22 18.97 -25.67
C ARG A 934 16.27 18.27 -24.79
N VAL A 935 16.06 18.18 -23.48
CA VAL A 935 16.97 17.48 -22.57
C VAL A 935 16.72 15.97 -22.59
N LEU A 936 15.46 15.54 -22.81
CA LEU A 936 15.13 14.13 -22.99
C LEU A 936 15.49 13.59 -24.40
N GLN A 937 15.50 14.46 -25.42
CA GLN A 937 15.91 14.09 -26.78
C GLN A 937 17.44 14.02 -26.97
N ALA A 938 18.24 14.68 -26.12
CA ALA A 938 19.69 14.59 -26.19
C ALA A 938 20.27 13.28 -25.62
N GLY A 939 19.46 12.44 -24.97
CA GLY A 939 19.86 11.13 -24.46
C GLY A 939 19.46 9.94 -25.33
N VAL A 940 18.78 10.17 -26.45
CA VAL A 940 18.26 9.09 -27.32
C VAL A 940 18.69 9.32 -28.77
N ALA A 941 19.97 9.16 -29.03
CA ALA A 941 20.51 9.09 -30.38
C ALA A 941 21.52 7.94 -30.48
N ALA A 942 21.00 6.71 -30.60
CA ALA A 942 21.71 5.59 -31.23
C ALA A 942 20.68 4.60 -31.79
N PRO A 943 20.90 4.02 -32.97
CA PRO A 943 19.90 3.26 -33.70
C PRO A 943 19.70 1.86 -33.10
N VAL A 944 18.45 1.51 -32.84
CA VAL A 944 18.05 0.18 -32.38
C VAL A 944 17.68 -0.67 -33.59
N SER A 945 18.51 -1.66 -33.87
CA SER A 945 18.16 -2.81 -34.67
C SER A 945 18.38 -4.07 -33.83
N ALA A 946 17.33 -4.60 -33.20
CA ALA A 946 17.22 -5.99 -32.74
C ALA A 946 15.79 -6.30 -32.31
N GLU A 947 15.23 -7.38 -32.82
CA GLU A 947 13.95 -7.96 -32.44
C GLU A 947 13.94 -8.38 -30.96
N PRO A 948 12.80 -8.28 -30.25
CA PRO A 948 12.72 -8.66 -28.83
C PRO A 948 12.58 -10.18 -28.68
N PRO A 949 13.28 -10.81 -27.73
CA PRO A 949 13.02 -12.19 -27.36
C PRO A 949 11.70 -12.35 -26.59
N ALA A 950 11.08 -13.50 -26.76
CA ALA A 950 9.75 -13.87 -26.26
C ALA A 950 9.68 -14.06 -24.73
N THR A 951 9.71 -12.96 -23.96
CA THR A 951 9.60 -13.00 -22.47
C THR A 951 8.56 -12.03 -21.91
N LEU A 952 7.55 -11.65 -22.71
CA LEU A 952 6.50 -10.72 -22.28
C LEU A 952 5.51 -11.30 -21.22
N ASN A 953 5.54 -12.61 -20.99
CA ASN A 953 4.50 -13.30 -20.19
C ASN A 953 4.60 -13.14 -18.67
N ALA A 954 5.74 -12.70 -18.14
CA ALA A 954 5.91 -12.64 -16.68
C ALA A 954 5.42 -11.34 -16.03
N ALA A 955 5.51 -10.20 -16.73
CA ALA A 955 4.97 -8.93 -16.22
C ALA A 955 3.43 -8.92 -16.20
N GLN A 956 2.82 -9.70 -17.08
CA GLN A 956 1.36 -9.87 -17.13
C GLN A 956 0.82 -10.69 -15.96
N ARG A 957 1.63 -11.62 -15.40
CA ARG A 957 1.22 -12.40 -14.22
C ARG A 957 1.21 -11.61 -12.92
N ALA A 958 1.93 -10.48 -12.88
CA ALA A 958 2.01 -9.66 -11.66
C ALA A 958 0.85 -8.66 -11.50
N GLY A 959 -0.11 -8.59 -12.44
CA GLY A 959 -1.16 -7.57 -12.42
C GLY A 959 -0.61 -6.14 -12.47
N VAL A 960 0.69 -6.00 -12.75
CA VAL A 960 1.31 -4.69 -12.86
C VAL A 960 1.01 -4.15 -14.25
N ALA A 961 -0.04 -3.33 -14.35
CA ALA A 961 -0.24 -2.48 -15.51
C ALA A 961 0.89 -1.44 -15.52
N VAL A 962 2.04 -1.81 -16.07
CA VAL A 962 3.05 -0.82 -16.45
C VAL A 962 2.47 -0.11 -17.67
N ALA A 963 1.82 1.02 -17.42
CA ALA A 963 1.51 1.98 -18.48
C ALA A 963 2.84 2.54 -19.00
N VAL A 964 3.51 1.78 -19.86
CA VAL A 964 4.57 2.32 -20.69
C VAL A 964 3.88 3.14 -21.77
N PRO A 965 4.09 4.44 -21.86
CA PRO A 965 3.59 5.19 -23.02
C PRO A 965 4.30 4.61 -24.24
N LYS A 966 3.56 3.88 -25.08
CA LYS A 966 3.98 3.54 -26.45
C LYS A 966 4.15 4.85 -27.21
N ALA A 967 5.38 5.29 -27.36
CA ALA A 967 5.75 6.24 -28.39
C ALA A 967 5.63 5.52 -29.75
N THR A 968 4.44 5.46 -30.30
CA THR A 968 4.25 5.17 -31.72
C THR A 968 4.61 6.43 -32.49
N ALA A 969 5.82 6.50 -32.99
CA ALA A 969 6.21 7.42 -34.02
C ALA A 969 5.78 6.82 -35.37
N GLU A 970 4.59 7.15 -35.85
CA GLU A 970 4.31 7.09 -37.27
C GLU A 970 4.68 8.44 -37.92
N PRO A 971 5.46 8.45 -39.02
CA PRO A 971 5.79 9.68 -39.72
C PRO A 971 4.63 10.04 -40.64
N LEU A 972 3.98 11.15 -40.35
CA LEU A 972 3.05 11.79 -41.32
C LEU A 972 3.86 12.45 -42.44
N PRO A 973 3.44 12.28 -43.70
CA PRO A 973 4.16 12.83 -44.85
C PRO A 973 3.98 14.36 -44.92
N VAL A 974 5.08 15.07 -44.94
CA VAL A 974 5.14 16.49 -45.21
C VAL A 974 4.90 16.74 -46.70
N ARG A 975 3.73 17.26 -47.06
CA ARG A 975 3.51 17.88 -48.35
C ARG A 975 3.87 19.35 -48.30
N CYS A 976 5.06 19.69 -48.80
CA CYS A 976 5.40 21.05 -49.19
C CYS A 976 4.50 21.53 -50.32
N ARG A 977 3.80 22.63 -50.17
CA ARG A 977 3.38 23.52 -51.25
C ARG A 977 3.98 24.87 -51.05
N HIS A 978 4.91 25.18 -51.93
CA HIS A 978 5.40 26.53 -52.21
C HIS A 978 4.28 27.44 -52.71
N ARG A 979 4.20 28.66 -52.19
CA ARG A 979 3.97 29.87 -52.98
C ARG A 979 4.23 31.12 -52.13
N GLY A 980 5.21 31.88 -52.54
CA GLY A 980 5.19 33.26 -52.93
C GLY A 980 5.47 34.26 -51.83
N ALA A 981 6.71 34.73 -51.75
CA ALA A 981 7.04 36.02 -51.16
C ALA A 981 6.60 37.15 -52.13
N PRO A 982 6.49 38.44 -51.73
CA PRO A 982 7.69 39.26 -51.44
C PRO A 982 7.57 40.26 -50.26
N ALA A 983 8.64 40.46 -49.65
CA ALA A 983 9.46 41.68 -49.44
C ALA A 983 8.91 42.89 -48.68
N VAL A 984 9.73 43.37 -47.81
CA VAL A 984 10.27 44.71 -47.56
C VAL A 984 9.88 45.40 -46.22
N SER A 985 10.97 45.59 -45.48
CA SER A 985 11.43 46.75 -44.69
C SER A 985 10.67 47.04 -43.36
N SER A 986 11.29 47.38 -42.33
CA SER A 986 12.45 48.13 -41.94
C SER A 986 12.57 48.20 -40.43
N CYS A 987 13.77 48.20 -40.02
CA CYS A 987 14.40 48.72 -38.81
C CYS A 987 13.62 49.79 -38.05
N ARG A 988 13.52 49.69 -36.69
CA ARG A 988 14.16 50.67 -35.80
C ARG A 988 14.12 50.27 -34.31
N ARG A 989 15.27 50.48 -33.70
CA ARG A 989 15.54 50.52 -32.27
C ARG A 989 14.69 51.61 -31.57
N ALA A 990 14.27 51.33 -30.33
CA ALA A 990 14.33 52.33 -29.27
C ALA A 990 14.31 51.65 -27.88
N SER A 991 15.21 52.12 -27.12
CA SER A 991 15.65 51.78 -25.78
C SER A 991 14.76 52.40 -24.70
N ARG A 992 14.85 51.83 -23.47
CA ARG A 992 14.63 52.43 -22.11
C ARG A 992 13.19 52.73 -21.68
N SER A 993 12.74 52.19 -20.57
CA SER A 993 12.97 52.79 -19.22
C SER A 993 12.34 51.94 -18.13
N GLU A 994 13.13 51.76 -17.10
CA GLU A 994 12.71 51.33 -15.76
C GLU A 994 11.68 52.30 -15.20
N ARG A 995 10.65 51.81 -14.53
CA ARG A 995 10.02 52.54 -13.40
C ARG A 995 9.52 51.57 -12.37
N SER A 996 10.18 51.62 -11.23
CA SER A 996 9.78 51.22 -9.91
C SER A 996 8.43 51.82 -9.49
N TRP A 997 7.60 51.07 -8.80
CA TRP A 997 6.57 51.66 -7.93
C TRP A 997 6.65 51.01 -6.55
N ASN A 998 6.96 51.82 -5.58
CA ASN A 998 6.86 51.60 -4.15
C ASN A 998 5.45 52.00 -3.65
N PRO A 999 5.03 51.57 -2.47
CA PRO A 999 3.64 51.59 -2.00
C PRO A 999 3.29 52.92 -1.38
N VAL A 1000 2.02 53.27 -1.46
CA VAL A 1000 1.44 54.44 -0.79
C VAL A 1000 0.66 54.03 0.43
N ALA A 1001 0.95 54.72 1.50
CA ALA A 1001 0.40 54.61 2.85
C ALA A 1001 -1.04 55.16 3.01
N VAL A 1002 -1.65 54.66 4.06
CA VAL A 1002 -2.88 54.99 4.81
C VAL A 1002 -3.07 56.53 5.02
N PRO A 1003 -4.34 57.00 5.21
CA PRO A 1003 -4.57 57.73 6.46
C PRO A 1003 -5.77 57.26 7.27
N ASP A 1004 -5.51 57.20 8.59
CA ASP A 1004 -6.48 57.19 9.68
C ASP A 1004 -7.48 58.35 9.60
N SER A 1005 -8.69 58.10 10.04
CA SER A 1005 -9.40 58.91 11.06
C SER A 1005 -10.88 58.57 11.13
N LEU A 1006 -11.33 58.28 12.30
CA LEU A 1006 -12.46 58.81 13.10
C LEU A 1006 -13.26 57.71 13.80
N LEU A 1007 -12.97 57.59 15.10
CA LEU A 1007 -13.92 57.20 16.15
C LEU A 1007 -14.95 58.31 16.39
N PRO A 1008 -16.18 58.02 16.86
CA PRO A 1008 -16.34 58.16 18.31
C PRO A 1008 -17.27 57.14 19.03
N SER A 1009 -16.85 56.92 20.24
CA SER A 1009 -17.50 56.46 21.45
C SER A 1009 -19.02 56.51 21.64
N ARG A 1010 -19.59 55.47 22.33
CA ARG A 1010 -20.31 55.47 23.62
C ARG A 1010 -21.21 54.23 23.76
N ARG A 1011 -20.89 53.41 24.77
CA ARG A 1011 -21.66 53.02 25.97
C ARG A 1011 -23.19 53.01 25.83
N THR A 1012 -23.85 51.90 26.11
CA THR A 1012 -24.38 51.46 27.42
C THR A 1012 -25.21 50.20 27.34
N ARG A 1013 -24.96 49.32 28.28
CA ARG A 1013 -25.84 48.43 29.04
C ARG A 1013 -27.26 48.11 28.51
N LEU A 1014 -27.50 46.85 28.30
CA LEU A 1014 -28.27 45.98 29.18
C LEU A 1014 -27.94 44.50 28.85
#